data_27e026067d7e453dd9efccdc550545b7
#
_entry.id   27e026067d7e453dd9efccdc550545b7
#
_cell.length_a   1.000
_cell.length_b   1.000
_cell.length_c   1.000
_cell.angle_alpha   90.00
_cell.angle_beta   90.00
_cell.angle_gamma   90.00
#
_symmetry.space_group_name_H-M   'P 1'
#
loop_
_entity.id
_entity.type
_entity.pdbx_description
1 polymer ?
#
loop_
_entity_poly.entity_id
_entity_poly.type
_entity_poly.pdbx_seq_one_letter_code
_entity_poly.pdbx_strand_id
1 'polypeptide(L)'
;MEEQKPKGSGMEKIATFIVDKRNLFFLLYAFALIFSIVATGWVKVENDITTYLPEDTETRQGLTVMNDNFVTYGTARVMVSNVTYETAENICSDLESIDGVTSVDFDDTTDHYKSASALFSVTFDGTTTDDISVHALHTIRDMLAGYDTYIDTEVGVDTSADLQSEMSVILVLAAIVIVLVLTLTSRSYAEVPVLIMTFGAAALLNMGTNFLCGTISFISNSVTVILQLALAIDYAIILCHRFSDEHETKDTREACIAALSKAIPEISSSSLTTISGLGALAFMHFGIGRDMATVLIKAILFSLLSVFTLMPGLLMVFSKKIDATRHKNLIPKITFLGKFDVATRFIVPPIFAVVVVVTAVLANKCPYCYSYTDLVTAKQSESQIAHQKIKNTFGVNNMVAVIVPTGDYDSERQLLKDLDSCAEVKSTQGLANIDAMDGYKLADALTPRQMSELAGLDYEVAEALYAAYAVDQNEYGKLISGLGDYKVPLFDMFMFLQREMKDGNITLDGDIQETLDDLFEQLNKAQLQLQSDKYSRLVVYLNLPEESDETMDFLDTMHALIAKYYSSDTYIVGNSTNVKDLSSSFGEDNLLISVLSALFVVIILLFTFKSAGLPVLLIVVIQGSIWINFSVPTIQHESLYFLGYLIVNSIQMGANIDYAIVISSHYTDLKKEMRPKEAIIAALNEAFPTIFTSGTILAVAGALIGVMTTNPVIAAIGTCLGRGTVISIVLVMAVLPQILLIGDTIVERTSFDVKVPVDLSRVNRTASGNMRVSGRVRGYVNGVIDAEIKGTLNGTLNASVTSGTTIEPTKPDFYLPESKEQAAAEWAENYTEGEEV
;
A
#
# COMPACT_ATOMS: atom_id res chain seq x y z
N MET A 1 -51.82 9.26 -35.25
CA MET A 1 -51.50 8.02 -34.52
C MET A 1 -50.09 8.21 -34.02
N GLU A 2 -49.95 8.60 -32.75
CA GLU A 2 -48.63 8.67 -32.09
C GLU A 2 -48.06 7.29 -31.93
N GLU A 3 -46.94 7.04 -32.58
CA GLU A 3 -46.12 5.84 -32.34
C GLU A 3 -45.65 5.84 -30.88
N GLN A 4 -46.23 4.97 -30.11
CA GLN A 4 -45.68 4.68 -28.78
C GLN A 4 -44.29 4.05 -28.91
N LYS A 5 -43.24 4.88 -28.70
CA LYS A 5 -41.85 4.39 -28.51
C LYS A 5 -41.83 3.33 -27.40
N PRO A 6 -41.15 2.22 -27.60
CA PRO A 6 -41.02 1.14 -26.58
C PRO A 6 -40.41 1.77 -25.31
N LYS A 7 -40.97 1.44 -24.14
CA LYS A 7 -40.44 1.87 -22.85
C LYS A 7 -39.00 1.38 -22.73
N GLY A 8 -38.03 2.31 -22.88
CA GLY A 8 -36.61 2.02 -22.74
C GLY A 8 -36.28 1.37 -21.37
N SER A 9 -35.25 0.53 -21.34
CA SER A 9 -34.77 -0.12 -20.11
C SER A 9 -34.46 0.93 -19.04
N GLY A 10 -34.43 0.56 -17.76
CA GLY A 10 -34.10 1.51 -16.68
C GLY A 10 -32.75 2.20 -16.92
N MET A 11 -31.76 1.47 -17.48
CA MET A 11 -30.45 2.00 -17.82
C MET A 11 -30.48 3.01 -18.97
N GLU A 12 -31.33 2.80 -19.98
CA GLU A 12 -31.50 3.75 -21.07
C GLU A 12 -32.09 5.10 -20.59
N LYS A 13 -32.96 5.07 -19.60
CA LYS A 13 -33.50 6.30 -18.97
C LYS A 13 -32.42 7.07 -18.22
N ILE A 14 -31.56 6.37 -17.46
CA ILE A 14 -30.43 6.98 -16.76
C ILE A 14 -29.45 7.58 -17.77
N ALA A 15 -29.07 6.83 -18.80
CA ALA A 15 -28.19 7.30 -19.86
C ALA A 15 -28.75 8.53 -20.58
N THR A 16 -30.05 8.51 -20.89
CA THR A 16 -30.75 9.65 -21.51
C THR A 16 -30.70 10.88 -20.61
N PHE A 17 -30.98 10.74 -19.32
CA PHE A 17 -30.91 11.86 -18.37
C PHE A 17 -29.51 12.47 -18.34
N ILE A 18 -28.46 11.64 -18.24
CA ILE A 18 -27.06 12.11 -18.17
C ILE A 18 -26.69 12.87 -19.45
N VAL A 19 -26.97 12.29 -20.62
CA VAL A 19 -26.61 12.87 -21.91
C VAL A 19 -27.38 14.20 -22.18
N ASP A 20 -28.67 14.25 -21.84
CA ASP A 20 -29.48 15.43 -22.03
C ASP A 20 -29.14 16.56 -21.06
N LYS A 21 -28.70 16.23 -19.84
CA LYS A 21 -28.31 17.21 -18.82
C LYS A 21 -26.81 17.48 -18.78
N ARG A 22 -26.05 17.15 -19.81
CA ARG A 22 -24.58 17.31 -19.86
C ARG A 22 -24.09 18.71 -19.47
N ASN A 23 -24.82 19.79 -19.86
CA ASN A 23 -24.43 21.15 -19.50
C ASN A 23 -24.51 21.39 -17.97
N LEU A 24 -25.47 20.78 -17.29
CA LEU A 24 -25.58 20.82 -15.85
C LEU A 24 -24.37 20.10 -15.20
N PHE A 25 -24.01 18.94 -15.73
CA PHE A 25 -22.82 18.21 -15.25
C PHE A 25 -21.54 19.00 -15.48
N PHE A 26 -21.34 19.64 -16.64
CA PHE A 26 -20.19 20.52 -16.87
C PHE A 26 -20.10 21.64 -15.84
N LEU A 27 -21.23 22.28 -15.52
CA LEU A 27 -21.29 23.33 -14.51
C LEU A 27 -20.93 22.78 -13.12
N LEU A 28 -21.50 21.63 -12.73
CA LEU A 28 -21.20 20.98 -11.44
C LEU A 28 -19.71 20.59 -11.35
N TYR A 29 -19.14 20.03 -12.42
CA TYR A 29 -17.70 19.72 -12.44
C TYR A 29 -16.83 20.96 -12.36
N ALA A 30 -17.20 22.06 -13.04
CA ALA A 30 -16.44 23.32 -12.96
C ALA A 30 -16.37 23.81 -11.50
N PHE A 31 -17.50 23.84 -10.78
CA PHE A 31 -17.52 24.24 -9.37
C PHE A 31 -16.77 23.24 -8.48
N ALA A 32 -16.98 21.94 -8.68
CA ALA A 32 -16.34 20.90 -7.89
C ALA A 32 -14.81 20.89 -8.08
N LEU A 33 -14.33 21.13 -9.30
CA LEU A 33 -12.89 21.22 -9.59
C LEU A 33 -12.24 22.45 -8.95
N ILE A 34 -12.91 23.63 -9.04
CA ILE A 34 -12.42 24.85 -8.36
C ILE A 34 -12.37 24.61 -6.85
N PHE A 35 -13.42 24.05 -6.28
CA PHE A 35 -13.45 23.68 -4.86
C PHE A 35 -12.32 22.72 -4.49
N SER A 36 -12.11 21.66 -5.31
CA SER A 36 -11.08 20.65 -5.06
C SER A 36 -9.66 21.22 -5.07
N ILE A 37 -9.39 22.17 -6.01
CA ILE A 37 -8.08 22.84 -6.06
C ILE A 37 -7.81 23.60 -4.76
N VAL A 38 -8.79 24.32 -4.23
CA VAL A 38 -8.65 25.04 -2.96
C VAL A 38 -8.53 24.06 -1.78
N ALA A 39 -9.37 23.03 -1.77
CA ALA A 39 -9.46 22.08 -0.67
C ALA A 39 -8.24 21.14 -0.58
N THR A 40 -7.44 20.99 -1.62
CA THR A 40 -6.17 20.22 -1.58
C THR A 40 -5.23 20.77 -0.49
N GLY A 41 -5.23 22.08 -0.24
CA GLY A 41 -4.43 22.69 0.84
C GLY A 41 -4.93 22.39 2.27
N TRP A 42 -6.10 21.77 2.43
CA TRP A 42 -6.66 21.39 3.72
C TRP A 42 -6.31 19.95 4.14
N VAL A 43 -5.67 19.21 3.25
CA VAL A 43 -5.29 17.82 3.49
C VAL A 43 -4.13 17.77 4.48
N LYS A 44 -4.32 17.03 5.58
CA LYS A 44 -3.27 16.74 6.55
C LYS A 44 -2.61 15.40 6.20
N VAL A 45 -1.29 15.41 6.13
CA VAL A 45 -0.51 14.21 5.83
C VAL A 45 0.30 13.84 7.06
N GLU A 46 0.24 12.56 7.43
CA GLU A 46 1.02 11.97 8.52
C GLU A 46 2.27 11.32 7.94
N ASN A 47 3.43 11.73 8.46
CA ASN A 47 4.73 11.26 8.02
C ASN A 47 5.24 10.08 8.85
N ASP A 48 4.78 9.98 10.09
CA ASP A 48 5.18 8.92 11.01
C ASP A 48 4.32 7.66 10.80
N ILE A 49 4.96 6.59 10.32
CA ILE A 49 4.33 5.29 10.08
C ILE A 49 3.88 4.63 11.39
N THR A 50 4.52 4.95 12.52
CA THR A 50 4.21 4.36 13.82
C THR A 50 2.86 4.82 14.36
N THR A 51 2.34 5.96 13.88
CA THR A 51 0.99 6.44 14.23
C THR A 51 -0.12 5.51 13.73
N TYR A 52 0.18 4.64 12.76
CA TYR A 52 -0.73 3.65 12.21
C TYR A 52 -0.65 2.28 12.87
N LEU A 53 0.25 2.08 13.87
CA LEU A 53 0.26 0.86 14.69
C LEU A 53 -1.07 0.74 15.45
N PRO A 54 -1.55 -0.48 15.72
CA PRO A 54 -2.72 -0.67 16.59
C PRO A 54 -2.52 -0.01 17.95
N GLU A 55 -3.59 0.58 18.49
CA GLU A 55 -3.54 1.34 19.75
C GLU A 55 -3.20 0.47 20.98
N ASP A 56 -3.37 -0.83 20.86
CA ASP A 56 -3.09 -1.81 21.91
C ASP A 56 -1.65 -2.35 21.89
N THR A 57 -0.85 -1.98 20.88
CA THR A 57 0.56 -2.37 20.83
C THR A 57 1.39 -1.59 21.83
N GLU A 58 2.39 -2.26 22.40
CA GLU A 58 3.30 -1.66 23.38
C GLU A 58 4.07 -0.47 22.80
N THR A 59 4.59 -0.62 21.59
CA THR A 59 5.31 0.46 20.89
C THR A 59 4.44 1.70 20.75
N ARG A 60 3.16 1.55 20.36
CA ARG A 60 2.23 2.68 20.20
C ARG A 60 1.96 3.39 21.53
N GLN A 61 1.71 2.61 22.58
CA GLN A 61 1.48 3.15 23.93
C GLN A 61 2.73 3.82 24.48
N GLY A 62 3.88 3.16 24.35
CA GLY A 62 5.16 3.69 24.82
C GLY A 62 5.59 4.96 24.08
N LEU A 63 5.38 5.03 22.75
CA LEU A 63 5.62 6.25 21.97
C LEU A 63 4.73 7.41 22.44
N THR A 64 3.46 7.13 22.75
CA THR A 64 2.57 8.16 23.30
C THR A 64 3.06 8.67 24.65
N VAL A 65 3.45 7.75 25.55
CA VAL A 65 4.02 8.13 26.85
C VAL A 65 5.33 8.91 26.67
N MET A 66 6.18 8.47 25.72
CA MET A 66 7.45 9.14 25.45
C MET A 66 7.25 10.57 24.94
N ASN A 67 6.36 10.76 23.97
CA ASN A 67 6.10 12.07 23.37
C ASN A 67 5.41 13.05 24.35
N ASP A 68 4.57 12.54 25.26
CA ASP A 68 3.86 13.37 26.23
C ASP A 68 4.75 13.79 27.41
N ASN A 69 5.83 13.05 27.72
CA ASN A 69 6.62 13.23 28.93
C ASN A 69 8.05 13.64 28.69
N PHE A 70 8.62 13.44 27.51
CA PHE A 70 10.04 13.71 27.24
C PHE A 70 10.23 14.55 25.99
N VAL A 71 11.31 15.35 25.98
CA VAL A 71 11.77 16.02 24.78
C VAL A 71 12.79 15.10 24.08
N THR A 72 12.58 14.84 22.79
CA THR A 72 13.56 14.13 21.95
C THR A 72 14.24 15.14 21.05
N TYR A 73 15.50 15.46 21.38
CA TYR A 73 16.32 16.38 20.60
C TYR A 73 16.71 15.74 19.27
N GLY A 74 16.93 16.58 18.26
CA GLY A 74 17.47 16.17 16.98
C GLY A 74 18.89 15.65 17.13
N THR A 75 19.23 14.58 16.39
CA THR A 75 20.58 14.01 16.39
C THR A 75 21.07 13.81 14.95
N ALA A 76 22.40 13.83 14.77
CA ALA A 76 23.02 13.49 13.49
C ALA A 76 24.27 12.63 13.73
N ARG A 77 24.42 11.59 12.91
CA ARG A 77 25.66 10.82 12.81
C ARG A 77 26.45 11.33 11.62
N VAL A 78 27.55 12.01 11.88
CA VAL A 78 28.39 12.65 10.88
C VAL A 78 29.67 11.85 10.73
N MET A 79 29.83 11.14 9.60
CA MET A 79 31.08 10.45 9.30
C MET A 79 31.91 11.26 8.32
N VAL A 80 33.19 11.46 8.66
CA VAL A 80 34.18 12.09 7.80
C VAL A 80 35.26 11.07 7.47
N SER A 81 35.44 10.77 6.20
CA SER A 81 36.40 9.77 5.72
C SER A 81 37.72 10.41 5.31
N ASN A 82 38.80 9.60 5.31
CA ASN A 82 40.14 9.98 4.91
C ASN A 82 40.75 11.12 5.74
N VAL A 83 40.52 11.13 7.05
CA VAL A 83 41.04 12.10 8.00
C VAL A 83 41.95 11.42 9.01
N THR A 84 42.94 12.19 9.52
CA THR A 84 43.77 11.76 10.66
C THR A 84 42.97 11.98 11.96
N TYR A 85 43.36 11.28 13.04
CA TYR A 85 42.72 11.45 14.34
C TYR A 85 42.83 12.91 14.85
N GLU A 86 44.01 13.53 14.72
CA GLU A 86 44.22 14.95 15.08
C GLU A 86 43.30 15.89 14.28
N THR A 87 43.09 15.61 13.00
CA THR A 87 42.12 16.38 12.19
C THR A 87 40.70 16.16 12.69
N ALA A 88 40.37 14.94 13.10
CA ALA A 88 39.05 14.63 13.64
C ALA A 88 38.77 15.32 14.98
N GLU A 89 39.78 15.42 15.88
CA GLU A 89 39.67 16.17 17.12
C GLU A 89 39.41 17.68 16.84
N ASN A 90 40.08 18.27 15.89
CA ASN A 90 39.81 19.65 15.49
C ASN A 90 38.39 19.82 14.93
N ILE A 91 37.94 18.89 14.06
CA ILE A 91 36.56 18.91 13.54
C ILE A 91 35.56 18.78 14.69
N CYS A 92 35.80 17.93 15.68
CA CYS A 92 34.95 17.79 16.86
C CYS A 92 34.79 19.15 17.59
N SER A 93 35.89 19.82 17.90
CA SER A 93 35.89 21.14 18.54
C SER A 93 35.18 22.22 17.69
N ASP A 94 35.35 22.16 16.37
CA ASP A 94 34.68 23.07 15.45
C ASP A 94 33.16 22.81 15.46
N LEU A 95 32.72 21.53 15.47
CA LEU A 95 31.31 21.12 15.55
C LEU A 95 30.65 21.56 16.87
N GLU A 96 31.35 21.42 18.00
CA GLU A 96 30.89 21.86 19.32
C GLU A 96 30.69 23.38 19.40
N SER A 97 31.44 24.14 18.61
CA SER A 97 31.35 25.62 18.57
C SER A 97 30.15 26.16 17.77
N ILE A 98 29.41 25.30 17.05
CA ILE A 98 28.28 25.71 16.21
C ILE A 98 27.07 26.04 17.08
N ASP A 99 26.49 27.21 16.89
CA ASP A 99 25.23 27.59 17.53
C ASP A 99 24.10 26.64 17.17
N GLY A 100 23.42 26.10 18.19
CA GLY A 100 22.40 25.07 18.03
C GLY A 100 22.92 23.63 18.14
N VAL A 101 24.20 23.41 18.44
CA VAL A 101 24.75 22.10 18.81
C VAL A 101 24.91 22.04 20.34
N THR A 102 24.28 21.05 20.97
CA THR A 102 24.38 20.84 22.43
C THR A 102 25.64 20.07 22.81
N SER A 103 25.94 19.01 22.05
CA SER A 103 27.11 18.14 22.32
C SER A 103 27.51 17.37 21.06
N VAL A 104 28.80 17.03 21.03
CA VAL A 104 29.38 16.12 20.02
C VAL A 104 30.09 15.00 20.77
N ASP A 105 29.67 13.76 20.52
CA ASP A 105 30.33 12.59 21.10
C ASP A 105 31.34 12.02 20.08
N PHE A 106 32.64 12.07 20.51
CA PHE A 106 33.76 11.58 19.71
C PHE A 106 34.92 11.22 20.65
N ASP A 107 35.48 10.03 20.47
CA ASP A 107 36.63 9.55 21.24
C ASP A 107 37.61 8.72 20.38
N ASP A 108 38.64 8.17 21.01
CA ASP A 108 39.66 7.34 20.34
C ASP A 108 39.28 5.85 20.21
N THR A 109 38.05 5.50 20.55
CA THR A 109 37.55 4.12 20.43
C THR A 109 37.27 3.75 18.97
N THR A 110 37.19 2.45 18.70
CA THR A 110 36.82 1.94 17.35
C THR A 110 35.39 2.25 16.95
N ASP A 111 34.58 2.76 17.87
CA ASP A 111 33.19 3.18 17.61
C ASP A 111 33.12 4.56 16.99
N HIS A 112 34.13 5.41 17.26
CA HIS A 112 34.20 6.78 16.76
C HIS A 112 35.35 7.02 15.75
N TYR A 113 36.45 6.25 15.84
CA TYR A 113 37.54 6.36 14.87
C TYR A 113 38.03 5.01 14.36
N LYS A 114 37.85 4.74 13.07
CA LYS A 114 38.18 3.47 12.44
C LYS A 114 38.52 3.64 10.95
N SER A 115 39.60 2.99 10.48
CA SER A 115 39.99 2.96 9.06
C SER A 115 40.14 4.36 8.43
N ALA A 116 40.79 5.29 9.15
CA ALA A 116 40.96 6.70 8.79
C ALA A 116 39.61 7.42 8.53
N SER A 117 38.58 7.01 9.22
CA SER A 117 37.25 7.64 9.23
C SER A 117 36.88 7.98 10.67
N ALA A 118 36.33 9.17 10.87
CA ALA A 118 35.80 9.65 12.15
C ALA A 118 34.26 9.65 12.08
N LEU A 119 33.62 9.27 13.18
CA LEU A 119 32.17 9.32 13.37
C LEU A 119 31.84 10.18 14.56
N PHE A 120 31.16 11.28 14.32
CA PHE A 120 30.69 12.22 15.31
C PHE A 120 29.21 12.00 15.56
N SER A 121 28.80 11.81 16.81
CA SER A 121 27.39 11.78 17.21
C SER A 121 27.01 13.17 17.74
N VAL A 122 26.29 13.93 16.92
CA VAL A 122 25.92 15.32 17.20
C VAL A 122 24.51 15.36 17.76
N THR A 123 24.32 16.05 18.89
CA THR A 123 23.00 16.35 19.48
C THR A 123 22.74 17.86 19.34
N PHE A 124 21.55 18.21 18.84
CA PHE A 124 21.15 19.61 18.62
C PHE A 124 20.35 20.18 19.81
N ASP A 125 20.25 21.50 19.88
CA ASP A 125 19.50 22.21 20.92
C ASP A 125 17.97 22.17 20.74
N GLY A 126 17.47 21.73 19.58
CA GLY A 126 16.06 21.62 19.28
C GLY A 126 15.69 20.21 18.80
N THR A 127 14.42 20.01 18.52
CA THR A 127 13.89 18.79 17.91
C THR A 127 14.31 18.67 16.45
N THR A 128 13.95 17.58 15.77
CA THR A 128 14.26 17.34 14.36
C THR A 128 13.66 18.38 13.40
N THR A 129 12.62 19.10 13.83
CA THR A 129 11.89 20.08 12.99
C THR A 129 12.15 21.53 13.39
N ASP A 130 12.87 21.78 14.49
CA ASP A 130 13.12 23.14 14.96
C ASP A 130 14.13 23.86 14.07
N ASP A 131 13.88 25.14 13.79
CA ASP A 131 14.73 25.98 12.93
C ASP A 131 16.18 26.01 13.42
N ILE A 132 16.44 25.97 14.73
CA ILE A 132 17.79 25.99 15.32
C ILE A 132 18.57 24.75 14.91
N SER A 133 17.97 23.56 15.00
CA SER A 133 18.59 22.29 14.61
C SER A 133 18.85 22.23 13.10
N VAL A 134 17.89 22.70 12.30
CA VAL A 134 18.03 22.76 10.84
C VAL A 134 19.13 23.71 10.41
N HIS A 135 19.24 24.87 11.06
CA HIS A 135 20.29 25.85 10.77
C HIS A 135 21.69 25.33 11.16
N ALA A 136 21.80 24.71 12.33
CA ALA A 136 23.03 24.08 12.78
C ALA A 136 23.48 22.98 11.81
N LEU A 137 22.56 22.11 11.33
CA LEU A 137 22.86 21.08 10.34
C LEU A 137 23.35 21.68 9.03
N HIS A 138 22.76 22.78 8.54
CA HIS A 138 23.26 23.46 7.35
C HIS A 138 24.68 24.02 7.56
N THR A 139 24.96 24.59 8.73
CA THR A 139 26.29 25.07 9.08
C THR A 139 27.33 23.95 9.11
N ILE A 140 26.96 22.76 9.66
CA ILE A 140 27.78 21.55 9.62
C ILE A 140 28.10 21.13 8.20
N ARG A 141 27.09 21.10 7.32
CA ARG A 141 27.28 20.73 5.90
C ARG A 141 28.22 21.69 5.17
N ASP A 142 28.06 22.99 5.40
CA ASP A 142 28.90 24.03 4.79
C ASP A 142 30.34 23.94 5.30
N MET A 143 30.53 23.74 6.60
CA MET A 143 31.85 23.59 7.23
C MET A 143 32.60 22.36 6.68
N LEU A 144 31.88 21.27 6.51
CA LEU A 144 32.45 19.99 6.05
C LEU A 144 32.46 19.81 4.52
N ALA A 145 32.08 20.83 3.74
CA ALA A 145 31.97 20.74 2.28
C ALA A 145 33.28 20.37 1.58
N GLY A 146 34.43 20.56 2.24
CA GLY A 146 35.77 20.20 1.75
C GLY A 146 36.22 18.77 2.03
N TYR A 147 35.45 18.02 2.80
CA TYR A 147 35.75 16.66 3.26
C TYR A 147 34.85 15.63 2.57
N ASP A 148 35.25 14.35 2.61
CA ASP A 148 34.42 13.22 2.19
C ASP A 148 33.48 12.86 3.32
N THR A 149 32.29 13.51 3.35
CA THR A 149 31.37 13.54 4.49
C THR A 149 30.09 12.77 4.17
N TYR A 150 29.61 12.03 5.15
CA TYR A 150 28.35 11.28 5.13
C TYR A 150 27.55 11.63 6.40
N ILE A 151 26.34 12.19 6.23
CA ILE A 151 25.50 12.63 7.33
C ILE A 151 24.20 11.83 7.34
N ASP A 152 24.00 11.08 8.41
CA ASP A 152 22.79 10.30 8.68
C ASP A 152 22.00 11.00 9.77
N THR A 153 20.86 11.59 9.42
CA THR A 153 20.03 12.38 10.34
C THR A 153 18.59 12.49 9.83
N GLU A 154 17.66 12.68 10.75
CA GLU A 154 16.27 13.04 10.48
C GLU A 154 16.01 14.56 10.63
N VAL A 155 17.00 15.32 11.08
CA VAL A 155 16.86 16.79 11.24
C VAL A 155 16.65 17.46 9.90
N GLY A 156 15.60 18.27 9.81
CA GLY A 156 15.24 19.01 8.59
C GLY A 156 14.76 18.14 7.42
N VAL A 157 14.50 16.87 7.63
CA VAL A 157 13.95 15.98 6.60
C VAL A 157 12.42 16.11 6.56
N ASP A 158 11.90 16.71 5.50
CA ASP A 158 10.46 16.70 5.21
C ASP A 158 10.15 15.57 4.21
N THR A 159 9.94 14.38 4.73
CA THR A 159 9.61 13.18 3.94
C THR A 159 8.42 13.42 3.01
N SER A 160 7.41 14.18 3.43
CA SER A 160 6.25 14.49 2.59
C SER A 160 6.60 15.40 1.42
N ALA A 161 7.36 16.47 1.65
CA ALA A 161 7.74 17.42 0.59
C ALA A 161 8.68 16.76 -0.43
N ASP A 162 9.65 15.99 0.04
CA ASP A 162 10.59 15.25 -0.81
C ASP A 162 9.86 14.24 -1.68
N LEU A 163 8.99 13.42 -1.09
CA LEU A 163 8.18 12.45 -1.82
C LEU A 163 7.20 13.12 -2.78
N GLN A 164 6.59 14.25 -2.39
CA GLN A 164 5.69 14.99 -3.28
C GLN A 164 6.45 15.51 -4.51
N SER A 165 7.67 15.97 -4.35
CA SER A 165 8.51 16.40 -5.48
C SER A 165 8.85 15.22 -6.41
N GLU A 166 9.26 14.07 -5.87
CA GLU A 166 9.52 12.85 -6.62
C GLU A 166 8.27 12.35 -7.36
N MET A 167 7.14 12.26 -6.63
CA MET A 167 5.88 11.81 -7.22
C MET A 167 5.37 12.74 -8.30
N SER A 168 5.63 14.04 -8.22
CA SER A 168 5.32 15.00 -9.28
C SER A 168 6.07 14.70 -10.58
N VAL A 169 7.35 14.37 -10.50
CA VAL A 169 8.16 13.94 -11.67
C VAL A 169 7.63 12.62 -12.23
N ILE A 170 7.37 11.63 -11.37
CA ILE A 170 6.84 10.33 -11.76
C ILE A 170 5.46 10.50 -12.43
N LEU A 171 4.61 11.35 -11.89
CA LEU A 171 3.28 11.65 -12.45
C LEU A 171 3.37 12.25 -13.86
N VAL A 172 4.29 13.19 -14.09
CA VAL A 172 4.51 13.78 -15.42
C VAL A 172 4.99 12.71 -16.41
N LEU A 173 5.94 11.87 -16.01
CA LEU A 173 6.43 10.77 -16.87
C LEU A 173 5.33 9.74 -17.14
N ALA A 174 4.58 9.35 -16.11
CA ALA A 174 3.42 8.46 -16.26
C ALA A 174 2.38 9.06 -17.21
N ALA A 175 2.07 10.35 -17.08
CA ALA A 175 1.15 11.04 -18.00
C ALA A 175 1.63 11.03 -19.45
N ILE A 176 2.93 11.23 -19.68
CA ILE A 176 3.53 11.14 -21.02
C ILE A 176 3.36 9.74 -21.59
N VAL A 177 3.65 8.68 -20.80
CA VAL A 177 3.48 7.29 -21.22
C VAL A 177 2.01 6.98 -21.49
N ILE A 178 1.10 7.42 -20.61
CA ILE A 178 -0.35 7.27 -20.80
C ILE A 178 -0.78 7.88 -22.14
N VAL A 179 -0.39 9.13 -22.42
CA VAL A 179 -0.69 9.80 -23.69
C VAL A 179 -0.14 9.01 -24.88
N LEU A 180 1.10 8.54 -24.79
CA LEU A 180 1.73 7.74 -25.84
C LEU A 180 0.95 6.43 -26.09
N VAL A 181 0.68 5.68 -25.03
CA VAL A 181 -0.04 4.40 -25.13
C VAL A 181 -1.45 4.62 -25.67
N LEU A 182 -2.19 5.60 -25.15
CA LEU A 182 -3.53 5.94 -25.65
C LEU A 182 -3.52 6.39 -27.11
N THR A 183 -2.52 7.17 -27.52
CA THR A 183 -2.38 7.59 -28.92
C THR A 183 -2.16 6.40 -29.86
N LEU A 184 -1.43 5.39 -29.43
CA LEU A 184 -1.19 4.16 -30.21
C LEU A 184 -2.39 3.21 -30.23
N THR A 185 -3.19 3.22 -29.16
CA THR A 185 -4.24 2.20 -28.95
C THR A 185 -5.66 2.70 -29.22
N SER A 186 -5.89 4.02 -29.18
CA SER A 186 -7.20 4.62 -29.53
C SER A 186 -7.53 4.48 -31.02
N ARG A 187 -8.80 4.65 -31.34
CA ARG A 187 -9.29 4.65 -32.75
C ARG A 187 -9.23 6.02 -33.42
N SER A 188 -9.12 7.06 -32.58
CA SER A 188 -9.04 8.45 -33.01
C SER A 188 -8.15 9.27 -32.08
N TYR A 189 -7.29 10.12 -32.62
CA TYR A 189 -6.43 11.00 -31.81
C TYR A 189 -7.22 11.96 -30.92
N ALA A 190 -8.43 12.34 -31.29
CA ALA A 190 -9.27 13.22 -30.47
C ALA A 190 -9.96 12.52 -29.29
N GLU A 191 -9.88 11.18 -29.19
CA GLU A 191 -10.29 10.43 -27.98
C GLU A 191 -9.33 10.68 -26.82
N VAL A 192 -8.03 10.83 -27.09
CA VAL A 192 -7.00 10.98 -26.05
C VAL A 192 -7.25 12.21 -25.15
N PRO A 193 -7.50 13.44 -25.67
CA PRO A 193 -7.88 14.57 -24.82
C PRO A 193 -9.14 14.34 -23.98
N VAL A 194 -10.14 13.62 -24.50
CA VAL A 194 -11.37 13.30 -23.75
C VAL A 194 -11.04 12.42 -22.55
N LEU A 195 -10.21 11.40 -22.76
CA LEU A 195 -9.74 10.49 -21.71
C LEU A 195 -8.94 11.26 -20.65
N ILE A 196 -7.96 12.06 -21.06
CA ILE A 196 -7.11 12.84 -20.14
C ILE A 196 -7.93 13.86 -19.32
N MET A 197 -8.87 14.56 -19.93
CA MET A 197 -9.75 15.50 -19.19
C MET A 197 -10.63 14.76 -18.18
N THR A 198 -11.16 13.59 -18.53
CA THR A 198 -11.97 12.77 -17.62
C THR A 198 -11.15 12.31 -16.41
N PHE A 199 -9.93 11.80 -16.65
CA PHE A 199 -9.03 11.34 -15.57
C PHE A 199 -8.51 12.48 -14.71
N GLY A 200 -8.10 13.59 -15.33
CA GLY A 200 -7.65 14.77 -14.61
C GLY A 200 -8.73 15.33 -13.69
N ALA A 201 -9.98 15.36 -14.15
CA ALA A 201 -11.10 15.75 -13.31
C ALA A 201 -11.31 14.78 -12.13
N ALA A 202 -11.28 13.48 -12.38
CA ALA A 202 -11.42 12.46 -11.33
C ALA A 202 -10.29 12.54 -10.30
N ALA A 203 -9.04 12.72 -10.73
CA ALA A 203 -7.87 12.85 -9.87
C ALA A 203 -7.95 14.10 -8.98
N LEU A 204 -8.30 15.25 -9.57
CA LEU A 204 -8.47 16.49 -8.80
C LEU A 204 -9.61 16.41 -7.78
N LEU A 205 -10.72 15.76 -8.13
CA LEU A 205 -11.82 15.53 -7.18
C LEU A 205 -11.37 14.63 -6.03
N ASN A 206 -10.60 13.58 -6.32
CA ASN A 206 -10.07 12.71 -5.30
C ASN A 206 -9.10 13.44 -4.36
N MET A 207 -8.11 14.13 -4.91
CA MET A 207 -7.14 14.91 -4.12
C MET A 207 -7.82 15.97 -3.26
N GLY A 208 -8.71 16.78 -3.86
CA GLY A 208 -9.40 17.86 -3.17
C GLY A 208 -10.41 17.40 -2.12
N THR A 209 -10.76 16.13 -2.07
CA THR A 209 -11.68 15.57 -1.05
C THR A 209 -10.98 14.70 -0.01
N ASN A 210 -9.64 14.57 -0.06
CA ASN A 210 -8.88 13.79 0.92
C ASN A 210 -9.04 14.34 2.35
N PHE A 211 -9.22 15.66 2.53
CA PHE A 211 -9.47 16.27 3.85
C PHE A 211 -10.69 15.67 4.57
N LEU A 212 -11.65 15.09 3.85
CA LEU A 212 -12.81 14.41 4.44
C LEU A 212 -12.43 13.09 5.13
N CYS A 213 -11.27 12.52 4.80
CA CYS A 213 -10.76 11.31 5.43
C CYS A 213 -10.00 11.61 6.75
N GLY A 214 -9.86 12.90 7.11
CA GLY A 214 -9.05 13.35 8.24
C GLY A 214 -7.57 13.46 7.86
N THR A 215 -6.69 12.84 8.64
CA THR A 215 -5.26 12.73 8.32
C THR A 215 -5.04 11.49 7.46
N ILE A 216 -4.28 11.60 6.39
CA ILE A 216 -3.92 10.50 5.51
C ILE A 216 -2.41 10.23 5.57
N SER A 217 -1.98 8.99 5.34
CA SER A 217 -0.56 8.65 5.31
C SER A 217 0.15 9.27 4.11
N PHE A 218 1.44 9.57 4.28
CA PHE A 218 2.29 10.00 3.17
C PHE A 218 2.33 8.97 2.03
N ILE A 219 2.21 7.68 2.33
CA ILE A 219 2.14 6.60 1.34
C ILE A 219 0.87 6.74 0.50
N SER A 220 -0.29 6.87 1.14
CA SER A 220 -1.58 7.05 0.44
C SER A 220 -1.59 8.33 -0.40
N ASN A 221 -1.09 9.43 0.16
CA ASN A 221 -1.02 10.71 -0.54
C ASN A 221 -0.14 10.65 -1.80
N SER A 222 1.01 9.98 -1.70
CA SER A 222 2.00 9.91 -2.79
C SER A 222 1.58 8.99 -3.93
N VAL A 223 1.05 7.81 -3.61
CA VAL A 223 0.84 6.74 -4.61
C VAL A 223 -0.54 6.78 -5.25
N THR A 224 -1.55 7.31 -4.54
CA THR A 224 -2.96 7.18 -4.96
C THR A 224 -3.26 7.79 -6.33
N VAL A 225 -2.72 8.97 -6.64
CA VAL A 225 -3.03 9.65 -7.94
C VAL A 225 -2.53 8.82 -9.11
N ILE A 226 -1.32 8.26 -9.01
CA ILE A 226 -0.74 7.44 -10.08
C ILE A 226 -1.50 6.13 -10.22
N LEU A 227 -1.82 5.49 -9.09
CA LEU A 227 -2.64 4.27 -9.09
C LEU A 227 -4.06 4.53 -9.62
N GLN A 228 -4.67 5.65 -9.25
CA GLN A 228 -5.99 6.03 -9.75
C GLN A 228 -5.99 6.16 -11.28
N LEU A 229 -4.99 6.86 -11.84
CA LEU A 229 -4.86 6.99 -13.29
C LEU A 229 -4.70 5.63 -13.96
N ALA A 230 -3.87 4.76 -13.39
CA ALA A 230 -3.58 3.44 -13.96
C ALA A 230 -4.76 2.46 -13.86
N LEU A 231 -5.51 2.48 -12.74
CA LEU A 231 -6.63 1.56 -12.49
C LEU A 231 -7.94 2.00 -13.14
N ALA A 232 -8.15 3.30 -13.33
CA ALA A 232 -9.43 3.82 -13.81
C ALA A 232 -9.52 3.94 -15.34
N ILE A 233 -8.40 3.80 -16.04
CA ILE A 233 -8.32 4.03 -17.49
C ILE A 233 -9.17 3.05 -18.27
N ASP A 234 -9.30 1.81 -17.80
CA ASP A 234 -10.10 0.75 -18.42
C ASP A 234 -11.56 1.13 -18.55
N TYR A 235 -12.13 1.74 -17.53
CA TYR A 235 -13.53 2.13 -17.50
C TYR A 235 -13.86 3.15 -18.61
N ALA A 236 -12.96 4.09 -18.83
CA ALA A 236 -13.16 5.09 -19.87
C ALA A 236 -12.90 4.54 -21.28
N ILE A 237 -11.92 3.64 -21.44
CA ILE A 237 -11.67 2.96 -22.73
C ILE A 237 -12.87 2.13 -23.14
N ILE A 238 -13.50 1.39 -22.24
CA ILE A 238 -14.71 0.59 -22.50
C ILE A 238 -15.82 1.50 -23.03
N LEU A 239 -16.10 2.64 -22.35
CA LEU A 239 -17.12 3.57 -22.80
C LEU A 239 -16.78 4.20 -24.16
N CYS A 240 -15.51 4.56 -24.38
CA CYS A 240 -15.02 5.16 -25.62
C CYS A 240 -15.18 4.19 -26.80
N HIS A 241 -14.79 2.94 -26.65
CA HIS A 241 -14.95 1.93 -27.69
C HIS A 241 -16.42 1.64 -27.99
N ARG A 242 -17.26 1.50 -26.93
CA ARG A 242 -18.73 1.35 -27.12
C ARG A 242 -19.35 2.54 -27.85
N PHE A 243 -18.91 3.77 -27.54
CA PHE A 243 -19.36 4.96 -28.24
C PHE A 243 -18.94 4.93 -29.72
N SER A 244 -17.70 4.61 -30.03
CA SER A 244 -17.19 4.53 -31.40
C SER A 244 -17.94 3.48 -32.23
N ASP A 245 -18.25 2.29 -31.65
CA ASP A 245 -19.00 1.23 -32.31
C ASP A 245 -20.45 1.65 -32.58
N GLU A 246 -21.14 2.27 -31.62
CA GLU A 246 -22.52 2.74 -31.79
C GLU A 246 -22.62 3.93 -32.74
N HIS A 247 -21.58 4.78 -32.77
CA HIS A 247 -21.55 5.97 -33.63
C HIS A 247 -21.33 5.67 -35.12
N GLU A 248 -20.93 4.44 -35.47
CA GLU A 248 -20.86 4.02 -36.89
C GLU A 248 -22.26 3.93 -37.54
N THR A 249 -23.30 3.69 -36.74
CA THR A 249 -24.66 3.43 -37.25
C THR A 249 -25.71 4.37 -36.71
N LYS A 250 -25.42 5.22 -35.71
CA LYS A 250 -26.36 6.09 -35.01
C LYS A 250 -25.87 7.52 -34.97
N ASP A 251 -26.80 8.45 -34.81
CA ASP A 251 -26.47 9.85 -34.49
C ASP A 251 -25.71 9.97 -33.16
N THR A 252 -24.86 10.96 -33.02
CA THR A 252 -23.97 11.18 -31.84
C THR A 252 -24.71 11.08 -30.52
N ARG A 253 -25.93 11.67 -30.42
CA ARG A 253 -26.71 11.60 -29.17
C ARG A 253 -27.23 10.18 -28.90
N GLU A 254 -27.80 9.52 -29.89
CA GLU A 254 -28.33 8.19 -29.76
C GLU A 254 -27.20 7.16 -29.53
N ALA A 255 -26.07 7.34 -30.21
CA ALA A 255 -24.87 6.53 -30.01
C ALA A 255 -24.36 6.65 -28.55
N CYS A 256 -24.29 7.86 -28.01
CA CYS A 256 -23.85 8.12 -26.67
C CYS A 256 -24.78 7.47 -25.60
N ILE A 257 -26.12 7.59 -25.79
CA ILE A 257 -27.10 6.94 -24.92
C ILE A 257 -26.98 5.41 -24.99
N ALA A 258 -26.87 4.84 -26.18
CA ALA A 258 -26.74 3.40 -26.38
C ALA A 258 -25.43 2.87 -25.78
N ALA A 259 -24.31 3.54 -26.01
CA ALA A 259 -23.00 3.20 -25.45
C ALA A 259 -23.03 3.24 -23.93
N LEU A 260 -23.52 4.34 -23.33
CA LEU A 260 -23.57 4.51 -21.88
C LEU A 260 -24.49 3.47 -21.24
N SER A 261 -25.66 3.20 -21.81
CA SER A 261 -26.61 2.20 -21.27
C SER A 261 -26.04 0.77 -21.24
N LYS A 262 -25.14 0.43 -22.19
CA LYS A 262 -24.46 -0.86 -22.25
C LYS A 262 -23.20 -0.89 -21.37
N ALA A 263 -22.46 0.23 -21.31
CA ALA A 263 -21.21 0.32 -20.58
C ALA A 263 -21.42 0.37 -19.05
N ILE A 264 -22.47 1.02 -18.53
CA ILE A 264 -22.72 1.12 -17.08
C ILE A 264 -22.71 -0.25 -16.39
N PRO A 265 -23.46 -1.28 -16.81
CA PRO A 265 -23.41 -2.58 -16.13
C PRO A 265 -22.04 -3.27 -16.20
N GLU A 266 -21.37 -3.17 -17.36
CA GLU A 266 -20.06 -3.78 -17.60
C GLU A 266 -18.98 -3.12 -16.71
N ILE A 267 -18.87 -1.81 -16.74
CA ILE A 267 -17.92 -1.03 -15.94
C ILE A 267 -18.23 -1.19 -14.45
N SER A 268 -19.51 -1.15 -14.05
CA SER A 268 -19.89 -1.30 -12.63
C SER A 268 -19.52 -2.68 -12.09
N SER A 269 -19.63 -3.72 -12.89
CA SER A 269 -19.23 -5.06 -12.48
C SER A 269 -17.72 -5.18 -12.27
N SER A 270 -16.93 -4.67 -13.23
CA SER A 270 -15.46 -4.65 -13.13
C SER A 270 -14.99 -3.77 -11.95
N SER A 271 -15.49 -2.54 -11.86
CA SER A 271 -15.09 -1.65 -10.75
C SER A 271 -15.44 -2.20 -9.36
N LEU A 272 -16.54 -2.95 -9.25
CA LEU A 272 -16.92 -3.55 -7.97
C LEU A 272 -15.93 -4.65 -7.53
N THR A 273 -15.33 -5.41 -8.48
CA THR A 273 -14.26 -6.35 -8.16
C THR A 273 -13.01 -5.65 -7.64
N THR A 274 -12.62 -4.54 -8.28
CA THR A 274 -11.48 -3.73 -7.83
C THR A 274 -11.74 -3.09 -6.45
N ILE A 275 -12.92 -2.49 -6.25
CA ILE A 275 -13.33 -1.93 -4.95
C ILE A 275 -13.34 -3.02 -3.86
N SER A 276 -13.80 -4.21 -4.18
CA SER A 276 -13.87 -5.29 -3.18
C SER A 276 -12.50 -5.85 -2.83
N GLY A 277 -11.59 -5.96 -3.80
CA GLY A 277 -10.21 -6.30 -3.55
C GLY A 277 -9.55 -5.30 -2.59
N LEU A 278 -9.66 -4.00 -2.89
CA LEU A 278 -9.16 -2.92 -2.03
C LEU A 278 -9.88 -2.88 -0.67
N GLY A 279 -11.17 -3.22 -0.64
CA GLY A 279 -11.97 -3.27 0.59
C GLY A 279 -11.44 -4.28 1.62
N ALA A 280 -10.74 -5.33 1.18
CA ALA A 280 -10.10 -6.28 2.09
C ALA A 280 -8.98 -5.63 2.92
N LEU A 281 -8.27 -4.62 2.38
CA LEU A 281 -7.24 -3.87 3.12
C LEU A 281 -7.81 -3.10 4.32
N ALA A 282 -9.10 -2.75 4.30
CA ALA A 282 -9.73 -2.04 5.42
C ALA A 282 -9.83 -2.88 6.70
N PHE A 283 -9.66 -4.19 6.59
CA PHE A 283 -9.68 -5.14 7.70
C PHE A 283 -8.28 -5.45 8.26
N MET A 284 -7.24 -4.86 7.72
CA MET A 284 -5.87 -4.99 8.21
C MET A 284 -5.74 -4.37 9.61
N HIS A 285 -5.01 -5.02 10.51
CA HIS A 285 -4.75 -4.49 11.85
C HIS A 285 -3.91 -3.22 11.77
N PHE A 286 -2.91 -3.20 10.89
CA PHE A 286 -2.10 -2.02 10.66
C PHE A 286 -2.89 -0.93 9.92
N GLY A 287 -3.05 0.24 10.54
CA GLY A 287 -3.95 1.31 10.11
C GLY A 287 -3.74 1.85 8.69
N ILE A 288 -2.52 1.70 8.13
CA ILE A 288 -2.22 2.10 6.74
C ILE A 288 -3.09 1.35 5.72
N GLY A 289 -3.43 0.08 5.97
CA GLY A 289 -4.33 -0.67 5.10
C GLY A 289 -5.70 0.00 4.96
N ARG A 290 -6.27 0.43 6.07
CA ARG A 290 -7.56 1.16 6.11
C ARG A 290 -7.46 2.51 5.42
N ASP A 291 -6.37 3.25 5.65
CA ASP A 291 -6.12 4.54 5.02
C ASP A 291 -6.05 4.41 3.50
N MET A 292 -5.20 3.53 2.98
CA MET A 292 -5.07 3.26 1.55
C MET A 292 -6.36 2.75 0.92
N ALA A 293 -7.08 1.82 1.57
CA ALA A 293 -8.36 1.34 1.09
C ALA A 293 -9.34 2.49 0.91
N THR A 294 -9.47 3.36 1.91
CA THR A 294 -10.41 4.49 1.88
C THR A 294 -10.09 5.45 0.74
N VAL A 295 -8.83 5.86 0.60
CA VAL A 295 -8.42 6.84 -0.42
C VAL A 295 -8.52 6.24 -1.83
N LEU A 296 -8.11 4.98 -2.04
CA LEU A 296 -8.18 4.30 -3.35
C LEU A 296 -9.61 3.95 -3.76
N ILE A 297 -10.46 3.46 -2.85
CA ILE A 297 -11.87 3.21 -3.14
C ILE A 297 -12.58 4.50 -3.54
N LYS A 298 -12.35 5.59 -2.80
CA LYS A 298 -12.85 6.93 -3.13
C LYS A 298 -12.35 7.38 -4.51
N ALA A 299 -11.08 7.13 -4.84
CA ALA A 299 -10.48 7.43 -6.14
C ALA A 299 -11.20 6.72 -7.29
N ILE A 300 -11.49 5.43 -7.13
CA ILE A 300 -12.25 4.64 -8.12
C ILE A 300 -13.68 5.17 -8.25
N LEU A 301 -14.35 5.48 -7.15
CA LEU A 301 -15.71 6.03 -7.17
C LEU A 301 -15.78 7.37 -7.92
N PHE A 302 -14.82 8.29 -7.70
CA PHE A 302 -14.74 9.53 -8.47
C PHE A 302 -14.40 9.29 -9.94
N SER A 303 -13.60 8.29 -10.24
CA SER A 303 -13.31 7.89 -11.63
C SER A 303 -14.55 7.37 -12.33
N LEU A 304 -15.34 6.51 -11.70
CA LEU A 304 -16.62 6.03 -12.20
C LEU A 304 -17.62 7.16 -12.41
N LEU A 305 -17.74 8.05 -11.41
CA LEU A 305 -18.61 9.22 -11.50
C LEU A 305 -18.23 10.07 -12.72
N SER A 306 -16.93 10.32 -12.92
CA SER A 306 -16.45 11.11 -14.05
C SER A 306 -16.66 10.41 -15.39
N VAL A 307 -16.43 9.10 -15.48
CA VAL A 307 -16.68 8.31 -16.69
C VAL A 307 -18.17 8.26 -17.04
N PHE A 308 -19.05 8.15 -16.06
CA PHE A 308 -20.49 8.08 -16.35
C PHE A 308 -21.14 9.43 -16.60
N THR A 309 -20.67 10.52 -15.97
CA THR A 309 -21.38 11.81 -16.00
C THR A 309 -20.66 12.90 -16.78
N LEU A 310 -19.32 12.97 -16.75
CA LEU A 310 -18.53 13.97 -17.48
C LEU A 310 -18.18 13.51 -18.90
N MET A 311 -17.67 12.27 -19.03
CA MET A 311 -17.15 11.77 -20.30
C MET A 311 -18.18 11.71 -21.44
N PRO A 312 -19.47 11.33 -21.23
CA PRO A 312 -20.47 11.35 -22.30
C PRO A 312 -20.65 12.75 -22.89
N GLY A 313 -20.64 13.79 -22.06
CA GLY A 313 -20.68 15.18 -22.50
C GLY A 313 -19.46 15.56 -23.33
N LEU A 314 -18.25 15.16 -22.90
CA LEU A 314 -17.01 15.41 -23.63
C LEU A 314 -16.99 14.68 -24.98
N LEU A 315 -17.42 13.41 -25.05
CA LEU A 315 -17.53 12.65 -26.29
C LEU A 315 -18.44 13.36 -27.29
N MET A 316 -19.58 13.90 -26.85
CA MET A 316 -20.48 14.67 -27.71
C MET A 316 -19.84 15.97 -28.20
N VAL A 317 -19.11 16.69 -27.34
CA VAL A 317 -18.43 17.95 -27.75
C VAL A 317 -17.31 17.66 -28.76
N PHE A 318 -16.58 16.60 -28.57
CA PHE A 318 -15.45 16.22 -29.42
C PHE A 318 -15.84 15.33 -30.61
N SER A 319 -17.11 14.87 -30.77
CA SER A 319 -17.53 13.88 -31.77
C SER A 319 -17.07 14.25 -33.21
N LYS A 320 -17.25 15.50 -33.65
CA LYS A 320 -16.78 15.96 -34.98
C LYS A 320 -15.27 15.84 -35.17
N LYS A 321 -14.50 16.06 -34.08
CA LYS A 321 -13.03 15.90 -34.11
C LYS A 321 -12.63 14.43 -34.06
N ILE A 322 -13.37 13.62 -33.32
CA ILE A 322 -13.18 12.15 -33.28
C ILE A 322 -13.34 11.57 -34.69
N ASP A 323 -14.40 11.96 -35.42
CA ASP A 323 -14.61 11.51 -36.79
C ASP A 323 -13.50 12.00 -37.74
N ALA A 324 -13.08 13.25 -37.59
CA ALA A 324 -12.07 13.89 -38.46
C ALA A 324 -10.65 13.34 -38.25
N THR A 325 -10.35 12.81 -37.04
CA THR A 325 -9.01 12.30 -36.66
C THR A 325 -8.95 10.77 -36.55
N ARG A 326 -9.96 10.07 -37.08
CA ARG A 326 -10.01 8.61 -37.11
C ARG A 326 -8.86 8.06 -37.94
N HIS A 327 -8.15 7.07 -37.39
CA HIS A 327 -7.02 6.42 -38.05
C HIS A 327 -7.16 4.90 -38.05
N LYS A 328 -6.34 4.20 -38.83
CA LYS A 328 -6.30 2.74 -38.84
C LYS A 328 -5.86 2.23 -37.49
N ASN A 329 -6.51 1.16 -37.04
CA ASN A 329 -6.10 0.50 -35.81
C ASN A 329 -4.63 0.04 -35.93
N LEU A 330 -3.77 0.57 -35.04
CA LEU A 330 -2.34 0.25 -35.01
C LEU A 330 -2.05 -1.06 -34.29
N ILE A 331 -3.00 -1.55 -33.47
CA ILE A 331 -2.84 -2.81 -32.74
C ILE A 331 -3.10 -3.96 -33.69
N PRO A 332 -2.13 -4.88 -33.87
CA PRO A 332 -2.30 -6.03 -34.75
C PRO A 332 -3.27 -7.05 -34.14
N LYS A 333 -3.96 -7.82 -35.01
CA LYS A 333 -4.71 -8.99 -34.57
C LYS A 333 -3.74 -10.10 -34.13
N ILE A 334 -3.97 -10.66 -32.95
CA ILE A 334 -3.14 -11.70 -32.35
C ILE A 334 -3.68 -13.13 -32.61
N THR A 335 -4.25 -13.35 -33.77
CA THR A 335 -4.83 -14.65 -34.16
C THR A 335 -3.83 -15.81 -34.00
N PHE A 336 -2.52 -15.51 -34.11
CA PHE A 336 -1.46 -16.49 -33.88
C PHE A 336 -1.49 -17.01 -32.43
N LEU A 337 -1.61 -16.12 -31.44
CA LEU A 337 -1.67 -16.49 -30.02
C LEU A 337 -2.90 -17.37 -29.74
N GLY A 338 -4.08 -16.99 -30.24
CA GLY A 338 -5.30 -17.79 -30.07
C GLY A 338 -5.20 -19.18 -30.70
N LYS A 339 -4.54 -19.30 -31.87
CA LYS A 339 -4.28 -20.63 -32.49
C LYS A 339 -3.29 -21.44 -31.65
N PHE A 340 -2.26 -20.81 -31.10
CA PHE A 340 -1.31 -21.44 -30.18
C PHE A 340 -2.04 -21.97 -28.94
N ASP A 341 -2.90 -21.18 -28.32
CA ASP A 341 -3.64 -21.55 -27.12
C ASP A 341 -4.57 -22.76 -27.38
N VAL A 342 -5.24 -22.77 -28.52
CA VAL A 342 -6.07 -23.93 -28.92
C VAL A 342 -5.23 -25.18 -29.13
N ALA A 343 -4.05 -25.06 -29.74
CA ALA A 343 -3.16 -26.20 -30.02
C ALA A 343 -2.52 -26.76 -28.72
N THR A 344 -2.15 -25.91 -27.79
CA THR A 344 -1.42 -26.29 -26.55
C THR A 344 -2.31 -26.51 -25.34
N ARG A 345 -3.62 -26.44 -25.46
CA ARG A 345 -4.59 -26.47 -24.36
C ARG A 345 -4.45 -27.65 -23.38
N PHE A 346 -3.89 -28.77 -23.80
CA PHE A 346 -3.66 -29.92 -22.93
C PHE A 346 -2.24 -30.00 -22.37
N ILE A 347 -1.35 -29.10 -22.79
CA ILE A 347 0.08 -29.06 -22.37
C ILE A 347 0.31 -27.93 -21.37
N VAL A 348 -0.11 -26.71 -21.67
CA VAL A 348 0.19 -25.54 -20.85
C VAL A 348 -0.54 -25.56 -19.49
N PRO A 349 -1.83 -25.90 -19.37
CA PRO A 349 -2.49 -25.89 -18.05
C PRO A 349 -1.89 -26.86 -17.03
N PRO A 350 -1.49 -28.11 -17.37
CA PRO A 350 -0.75 -28.97 -16.43
C PRO A 350 0.61 -28.39 -16.02
N ILE A 351 1.36 -27.79 -16.96
CA ILE A 351 2.64 -27.12 -16.65
C ILE A 351 2.38 -25.94 -15.71
N PHE A 352 1.36 -25.13 -16.01
CA PHE A 352 0.97 -24.01 -15.14
C PHE A 352 0.59 -24.50 -13.74
N ALA A 353 -0.14 -25.58 -13.59
CA ALA A 353 -0.48 -26.14 -12.29
C ALA A 353 0.78 -26.49 -11.46
N VAL A 354 1.80 -27.10 -12.10
CA VAL A 354 3.09 -27.38 -11.43
C VAL A 354 3.80 -26.08 -11.06
N VAL A 355 3.87 -25.09 -11.96
CA VAL A 355 4.48 -23.79 -11.70
C VAL A 355 3.78 -23.12 -10.52
N VAL A 356 2.45 -23.10 -10.46
CA VAL A 356 1.67 -22.52 -9.37
C VAL A 356 2.00 -23.17 -8.04
N VAL A 357 2.10 -24.51 -7.97
CA VAL A 357 2.44 -25.21 -6.72
C VAL A 357 3.86 -24.84 -6.26
N VAL A 358 4.83 -24.84 -7.18
CA VAL A 358 6.22 -24.49 -6.86
C VAL A 358 6.31 -23.03 -6.39
N THR A 359 5.68 -22.10 -7.13
CA THR A 359 5.73 -20.67 -6.79
C THR A 359 4.92 -20.33 -5.54
N ALA A 360 3.85 -21.08 -5.22
CA ALA A 360 3.14 -20.94 -3.96
C ALA A 360 4.05 -21.28 -2.76
N VAL A 361 4.85 -22.35 -2.87
CA VAL A 361 5.83 -22.73 -1.82
C VAL A 361 6.92 -21.67 -1.70
N LEU A 362 7.43 -21.14 -2.83
CA LEU A 362 8.46 -20.10 -2.83
C LEU A 362 7.91 -18.76 -2.30
N ALA A 363 6.70 -18.38 -2.70
CA ALA A 363 6.06 -17.15 -2.21
C ALA A 363 5.81 -17.19 -0.68
N ASN A 364 5.49 -18.36 -0.14
CA ASN A 364 5.33 -18.54 1.31
C ASN A 364 6.66 -18.50 2.08
N LYS A 365 7.79 -18.58 1.37
CA LYS A 365 9.14 -18.43 1.92
C LYS A 365 9.75 -17.07 1.56
N CYS A 366 8.94 -16.12 1.11
CA CYS A 366 9.40 -14.78 0.80
C CYS A 366 10.05 -14.15 2.03
N PRO A 367 11.29 -13.64 1.93
CA PRO A 367 11.93 -12.96 3.05
C PRO A 367 11.30 -11.58 3.24
N TYR A 368 10.28 -11.51 4.09
CA TYR A 368 9.68 -10.23 4.46
C TYR A 368 10.58 -9.49 5.43
N CYS A 369 10.61 -8.18 5.32
CA CYS A 369 11.22 -7.29 6.29
C CYS A 369 10.20 -6.25 6.77
N TYR A 370 10.36 -5.82 8.02
CA TYR A 370 9.48 -4.90 8.73
C TYR A 370 10.19 -3.59 9.04
N SER A 371 11.53 -3.57 9.06
CA SER A 371 12.34 -2.36 9.03
C SER A 371 12.61 -1.95 7.58
N TYR A 372 12.51 -0.65 7.29
CA TYR A 372 12.81 -0.10 5.97
C TYR A 372 14.17 0.61 5.90
N THR A 373 14.86 0.76 7.03
CA THR A 373 16.13 1.49 7.16
C THR A 373 17.25 0.84 6.35
N ASP A 374 17.28 -0.50 6.32
CA ASP A 374 18.29 -1.29 5.61
C ASP A 374 17.95 -1.60 4.15
N LEU A 375 16.75 -1.26 3.68
CA LEU A 375 16.32 -1.55 2.32
C LEU A 375 16.94 -0.61 1.30
N VAL A 376 17.57 -1.20 0.30
CA VAL A 376 18.21 -0.46 -0.80
C VAL A 376 17.22 -0.25 -1.94
N THR A 377 17.00 1.01 -2.29
CA THR A 377 16.18 1.39 -3.47
C THR A 377 17.07 1.57 -4.71
N ALA A 378 16.47 1.50 -5.90
CA ALA A 378 17.19 1.74 -7.16
C ALA A 378 17.72 3.19 -7.23
N LYS A 379 17.00 4.15 -6.68
CA LYS A 379 17.43 5.53 -6.46
C LYS A 379 17.60 5.74 -4.96
N GLN A 380 18.80 6.06 -4.51
CA GLN A 380 19.10 6.29 -3.09
C GLN A 380 19.13 7.79 -2.79
N SER A 381 18.67 8.16 -1.60
CA SER A 381 18.89 9.49 -1.04
C SER A 381 20.29 9.62 -0.44
N GLU A 382 20.76 10.84 -0.20
CA GLU A 382 22.04 11.09 0.46
C GLU A 382 22.07 10.46 1.86
N SER A 383 20.97 10.56 2.62
CA SER A 383 20.87 9.95 3.94
C SER A 383 20.97 8.42 3.88
N GLN A 384 20.32 7.75 2.92
CA GLN A 384 20.44 6.30 2.74
C GLN A 384 21.88 5.87 2.40
N ILE A 385 22.58 6.62 1.55
CA ILE A 385 23.99 6.37 1.22
C ILE A 385 24.85 6.54 2.47
N ALA A 386 24.61 7.62 3.23
CA ALA A 386 25.31 7.90 4.47
C ALA A 386 25.07 6.78 5.51
N HIS A 387 23.82 6.41 5.74
CA HIS A 387 23.45 5.32 6.64
C HIS A 387 24.20 4.02 6.33
N GLN A 388 24.16 3.59 5.07
CA GLN A 388 24.86 2.36 4.65
C GLN A 388 26.38 2.47 4.80
N LYS A 389 26.94 3.64 4.52
CA LYS A 389 28.39 3.85 4.61
C LYS A 389 28.85 3.83 6.07
N ILE A 390 28.11 4.50 6.96
CA ILE A 390 28.36 4.50 8.41
C ILE A 390 28.22 3.09 8.97
N LYS A 391 27.14 2.38 8.61
CA LYS A 391 26.90 1.01 9.05
C LYS A 391 28.01 0.05 8.62
N ASN A 392 28.47 0.15 7.39
CA ASN A 392 29.55 -0.69 6.87
C ASN A 392 30.90 -0.42 7.53
N THR A 393 31.13 0.79 8.05
CA THR A 393 32.41 1.18 8.69
C THR A 393 32.38 0.93 10.19
N PHE A 394 31.34 1.39 10.88
CA PHE A 394 31.24 1.43 12.33
C PHE A 394 30.29 0.38 12.92
N GLY A 395 29.51 -0.32 12.07
CA GLY A 395 28.57 -1.35 12.51
C GLY A 395 27.15 -0.85 12.68
N VAL A 396 26.32 -1.70 13.30
CA VAL A 396 24.91 -1.38 13.55
C VAL A 396 24.76 -0.35 14.67
N ASN A 397 23.72 0.48 14.53
CA ASN A 397 23.28 1.40 15.57
C ASN A 397 21.81 1.11 15.84
N ASN A 398 21.55 0.29 16.84
CA ASN A 398 20.20 -0.07 17.27
C ASN A 398 19.99 0.43 18.69
N MET A 399 19.05 1.34 18.86
CA MET A 399 18.74 1.99 20.13
C MET A 399 17.30 1.72 20.51
N VAL A 400 17.08 1.36 21.75
CA VAL A 400 15.75 1.25 22.36
C VAL A 400 15.67 2.08 23.62
N ALA A 401 14.54 2.73 23.85
CA ALA A 401 14.25 3.43 25.07
C ALA A 401 13.39 2.55 25.99
N VAL A 402 13.83 2.38 27.21
CA VAL A 402 13.06 1.72 28.28
C VAL A 402 12.44 2.80 29.15
N ILE A 403 11.12 2.83 29.21
CA ILE A 403 10.35 3.80 30.01
C ILE A 403 9.86 3.08 31.26
N VAL A 404 10.22 3.59 32.41
CA VAL A 404 9.86 3.04 33.73
C VAL A 404 9.29 4.15 34.65
N PRO A 405 8.49 3.81 35.67
CA PRO A 405 8.07 4.79 36.66
C PRO A 405 9.27 5.46 37.35
N THR A 406 9.23 6.80 37.51
CA THR A 406 10.32 7.60 38.12
C THR A 406 10.37 7.48 39.65
N GLY A 407 11.47 7.87 40.21
CA GLY A 407 11.66 8.07 41.67
C GLY A 407 12.37 6.93 42.39
N ASP A 408 12.76 5.85 41.72
CA ASP A 408 13.53 4.74 42.29
C ASP A 408 14.88 4.58 41.58
N TYR A 409 15.82 5.45 41.88
CA TYR A 409 17.16 5.42 41.29
C TYR A 409 17.95 4.14 41.62
N ASP A 410 17.63 3.46 42.72
CA ASP A 410 18.30 2.20 43.05
C ASP A 410 17.85 1.08 42.13
N SER A 411 16.54 0.98 41.84
CA SER A 411 16.01 0.03 40.85
C SER A 411 16.50 0.38 39.44
N GLU A 412 16.52 1.66 39.05
CA GLU A 412 17.07 2.09 37.75
C GLU A 412 18.52 1.67 37.58
N ARG A 413 19.37 1.93 38.63
CA ARG A 413 20.79 1.56 38.62
C ARG A 413 21.01 0.08 38.50
N GLN A 414 20.21 -0.75 39.21
CA GLN A 414 20.34 -2.20 39.15
C GLN A 414 19.88 -2.73 37.77
N LEU A 415 18.80 -2.18 37.21
CA LEU A 415 18.33 -2.55 35.89
C LEU A 415 19.37 -2.22 34.82
N LEU A 416 19.92 -0.98 34.83
CA LEU A 416 20.99 -0.57 33.90
C LEU A 416 22.21 -1.50 34.01
N LYS A 417 22.62 -1.87 35.23
CA LYS A 417 23.72 -2.80 35.45
C LYS A 417 23.42 -4.22 34.97
N ASP A 418 22.21 -4.73 35.18
CA ASP A 418 21.79 -6.03 34.67
C ASP A 418 21.78 -6.02 33.13
N LEU A 419 21.31 -4.94 32.49
CA LEU A 419 21.32 -4.75 31.05
C LEU A 419 22.74 -4.68 30.49
N ASP A 420 23.65 -3.89 31.10
CA ASP A 420 25.07 -3.79 30.70
C ASP A 420 25.82 -5.11 30.82
N SER A 421 25.33 -6.04 31.64
CA SER A 421 25.93 -7.38 31.77
C SER A 421 25.57 -8.31 30.62
N CYS A 422 24.58 -7.97 29.77
CA CYS A 422 24.16 -8.77 28.62
C CYS A 422 25.13 -8.53 27.45
N ALA A 423 25.47 -9.62 26.74
CA ALA A 423 26.39 -9.53 25.59
C ALA A 423 25.78 -8.78 24.39
N GLU A 424 24.47 -8.76 24.32
CA GLU A 424 23.65 -8.08 23.30
C GLU A 424 23.62 -6.56 23.47
N VAL A 425 23.96 -6.06 24.65
CA VAL A 425 23.98 -4.64 24.98
C VAL A 425 25.37 -4.06 24.75
N LYS A 426 25.44 -2.94 24.07
CA LYS A 426 26.67 -2.17 23.84
C LYS A 426 26.92 -1.21 24.99
N SER A 427 25.91 -0.46 25.40
CA SER A 427 25.95 0.50 26.50
C SER A 427 24.53 0.87 26.92
N THR A 428 24.39 1.36 28.15
CA THR A 428 23.14 1.92 28.66
C THR A 428 23.36 3.33 29.18
N GLN A 429 22.32 4.16 29.08
CA GLN A 429 22.32 5.53 29.59
C GLN A 429 20.99 5.83 30.30
N GLY A 430 21.09 6.36 31.50
CA GLY A 430 19.95 6.82 32.28
C GLY A 430 20.47 7.76 33.38
N LEU A 431 19.57 8.51 34.01
CA LEU A 431 20.00 9.46 35.05
C LEU A 431 20.82 8.79 36.18
N ALA A 432 20.50 7.52 36.44
CA ALA A 432 21.13 6.74 37.50
C ALA A 432 22.58 6.28 37.23
N ASN A 433 23.07 6.34 35.98
CA ASN A 433 24.44 5.97 35.63
C ASN A 433 25.28 7.08 34.98
N ILE A 434 24.74 8.30 34.81
CA ILE A 434 25.50 9.45 34.33
C ILE A 434 26.55 9.86 35.34
N ASP A 435 27.80 10.03 34.88
CA ASP A 435 28.90 10.53 35.69
C ASP A 435 28.68 12.00 36.03
N ALA A 436 28.88 12.34 37.32
CA ALA A 436 28.81 13.72 37.82
C ALA A 436 30.21 14.26 38.05
N MET A 437 30.62 14.37 39.31
CA MET A 437 31.88 14.94 39.76
C MET A 437 32.61 13.96 40.69
N ASP A 438 33.94 13.95 40.67
CA ASP A 438 34.80 13.16 41.58
C ASP A 438 34.42 11.69 41.73
N GLY A 439 33.96 11.06 40.66
CA GLY A 439 33.57 9.64 40.58
C GLY A 439 32.19 9.31 41.16
N TYR A 440 31.39 10.27 41.48
CA TYR A 440 29.98 10.10 41.83
C TYR A 440 29.11 10.13 40.58
N LYS A 441 27.96 9.45 40.66
CA LYS A 441 26.89 9.53 39.66
C LYS A 441 25.83 10.55 40.05
N LEU A 442 25.08 11.10 39.07
CA LEU A 442 24.03 12.09 39.34
C LEU A 442 22.95 11.61 40.31
N ALA A 443 22.65 10.30 40.27
CA ALA A 443 21.68 9.70 41.17
C ALA A 443 22.28 9.17 42.50
N ASP A 444 23.57 9.38 42.78
CA ASP A 444 24.16 8.95 44.04
C ASP A 444 23.64 9.83 45.18
N ALA A 445 23.14 9.14 46.23
CA ALA A 445 22.60 9.83 47.38
C ALA A 445 23.72 10.17 48.37
N LEU A 446 24.01 11.48 48.53
CA LEU A 446 25.07 12.03 49.36
C LEU A 446 24.54 12.49 50.70
N THR A 447 25.37 12.39 51.73
CA THR A 447 25.16 13.04 53.06
C THR A 447 25.58 14.49 53.00
N PRO A 448 25.14 15.38 53.97
CA PRO A 448 25.60 16.76 54.03
C PRO A 448 27.13 16.90 54.04
N ARG A 449 27.81 15.98 54.68
CA ARG A 449 29.27 15.97 54.72
C ARG A 449 29.91 15.67 53.36
N GLN A 450 29.41 14.65 52.69
CA GLN A 450 29.88 14.31 51.32
C GLN A 450 29.60 15.42 50.32
N MET A 451 28.44 16.07 50.47
CA MET A 451 28.07 17.21 49.63
C MET A 451 28.98 18.43 49.90
N SER A 452 29.28 18.71 51.18
CA SER A 452 30.22 19.76 51.59
C SER A 452 31.60 19.54 50.97
N GLU A 453 32.12 18.30 51.03
CA GLU A 453 33.43 17.96 50.46
C GLU A 453 33.43 18.04 48.93
N LEU A 454 32.38 17.59 48.28
CA LEU A 454 32.24 17.61 46.82
C LEU A 454 32.07 19.00 46.24
N ALA A 455 31.23 19.85 46.86
CA ALA A 455 30.92 21.18 46.39
C ALA A 455 31.86 22.27 46.94
N GLY A 456 32.80 21.91 47.80
CA GLY A 456 33.68 22.86 48.45
C GLY A 456 32.95 23.85 49.36
N LEU A 457 31.81 23.47 49.91
CA LEU A 457 30.98 24.29 50.81
C LEU A 457 31.31 24.03 52.26
N ASP A 458 31.07 25.05 53.09
CA ASP A 458 31.16 24.88 54.57
C ASP A 458 30.07 23.86 55.00
N TYR A 459 30.41 22.99 55.97
CA TYR A 459 29.50 21.93 56.41
C TYR A 459 28.15 22.46 56.91
N GLU A 460 28.19 23.62 57.68
CA GLU A 460 26.96 24.25 58.13
C GLU A 460 26.03 24.73 56.99
N VAL A 461 26.62 25.15 55.89
CA VAL A 461 25.84 25.52 54.69
C VAL A 461 25.22 24.30 54.03
N ALA A 462 25.98 23.21 53.89
CA ALA A 462 25.47 21.98 53.37
C ALA A 462 24.35 21.40 54.27
N GLU A 463 24.53 21.44 55.60
CA GLU A 463 23.52 20.99 56.55
C GLU A 463 22.24 21.83 56.48
N ALA A 464 22.37 23.15 56.36
CA ALA A 464 21.23 24.05 56.19
C ALA A 464 20.47 23.79 54.86
N LEU A 465 21.17 23.52 53.76
CA LEU A 465 20.61 23.13 52.47
C LEU A 465 19.79 21.83 52.59
N TYR A 466 20.35 20.80 53.24
CA TYR A 466 19.65 19.56 53.52
C TYR A 466 18.43 19.71 54.43
N ALA A 467 18.50 20.62 55.39
CA ALA A 467 17.38 20.97 56.26
C ALA A 467 16.24 21.62 55.43
N ALA A 468 16.59 22.54 54.54
CA ALA A 468 15.63 23.20 53.65
C ALA A 468 14.97 22.17 52.70
N TYR A 469 15.76 21.27 52.12
CA TYR A 469 15.27 20.17 51.28
C TYR A 469 14.31 19.23 52.03
N ALA A 470 14.67 18.82 53.29
CA ALA A 470 13.80 17.99 54.12
C ALA A 470 12.46 18.67 54.44
N VAL A 471 12.45 20.00 54.64
CA VAL A 471 11.20 20.77 54.79
C VAL A 471 10.37 20.80 53.52
N ASP A 472 10.99 21.05 52.40
CA ASP A 472 10.35 21.07 51.08
C ASP A 472 9.69 19.71 50.78
N GLN A 473 10.39 18.62 51.07
CA GLN A 473 9.87 17.28 50.87
C GLN A 473 8.92 16.75 51.94
N ASN A 474 8.57 17.60 52.95
CA ASN A 474 7.77 17.24 54.12
C ASN A 474 8.36 16.13 55.01
N GLU A 475 9.68 15.90 54.93
CA GLU A 475 10.42 14.92 55.73
C GLU A 475 10.87 15.45 57.09
N TYR A 476 10.00 16.10 57.85
CA TYR A 476 10.30 16.72 59.14
C TYR A 476 10.94 15.78 60.17
N GLY A 477 10.71 14.44 59.99
CA GLY A 477 11.33 13.46 60.88
C GLY A 477 12.86 13.44 60.81
N LYS A 478 13.44 13.82 59.69
CA LYS A 478 14.90 13.87 59.45
C LYS A 478 15.54 15.04 60.24
N LEU A 479 14.82 16.16 60.37
CA LEU A 479 15.26 17.28 61.22
C LEU A 479 15.34 16.90 62.70
N ILE A 480 14.46 15.99 63.15
CA ILE A 480 14.42 15.55 64.54
C ILE A 480 15.47 14.46 64.84
N SER A 481 15.70 13.55 63.91
CA SER A 481 16.66 12.46 64.04
C SER A 481 18.12 12.85 63.76
N GLY A 482 18.34 14.05 63.23
CA GLY A 482 19.63 14.58 62.81
C GLY A 482 19.88 14.35 61.32
N LEU A 483 20.51 15.36 60.67
CA LEU A 483 20.75 15.37 59.22
C LEU A 483 22.04 14.65 58.81
N GLY A 484 22.89 14.26 59.74
CA GLY A 484 24.22 13.70 59.45
C GLY A 484 24.23 12.45 58.56
N ASP A 485 23.19 11.60 58.73
CA ASP A 485 23.00 10.37 57.91
C ASP A 485 21.90 10.51 56.84
N TYR A 486 21.32 11.71 56.71
CA TYR A 486 20.32 11.99 55.66
C TYR A 486 20.99 12.05 54.32
N LYS A 487 20.52 11.20 53.38
CA LYS A 487 21.08 11.10 52.03
C LYS A 487 20.05 11.63 51.02
N VAL A 488 20.51 12.49 50.14
CA VAL A 488 19.72 13.05 49.04
C VAL A 488 20.45 12.80 47.72
N PRO A 489 19.79 12.34 46.66
CA PRO A 489 20.41 12.21 45.36
C PRO A 489 21.00 13.53 44.89
N LEU A 490 22.19 13.47 44.31
CA LEU A 490 22.93 14.66 43.87
C LEU A 490 22.11 15.49 42.87
N PHE A 491 21.47 14.80 41.91
CA PHE A 491 20.56 15.43 40.94
C PHE A 491 19.42 16.20 41.62
N ASP A 492 18.73 15.55 42.55
CA ASP A 492 17.58 16.18 43.24
C ASP A 492 18.03 17.41 44.06
N MET A 493 19.22 17.35 44.68
CA MET A 493 19.78 18.45 45.43
C MET A 493 20.15 19.65 44.51
N PHE A 494 20.72 19.40 43.32
CA PHE A 494 21.01 20.44 42.35
C PHE A 494 19.73 21.09 41.79
N MET A 495 18.73 20.31 41.49
CA MET A 495 17.45 20.82 41.01
C MET A 495 16.71 21.62 42.10
N PHE A 496 16.81 21.19 43.35
CA PHE A 496 16.32 21.96 44.50
C PHE A 496 17.07 23.29 44.66
N LEU A 497 18.41 23.27 44.62
CA LEU A 497 19.23 24.47 44.68
C LEU A 497 18.91 25.47 43.59
N GLN A 498 18.74 25.03 42.35
CA GLN A 498 18.32 25.88 41.21
C GLN A 498 16.98 26.57 41.49
N ARG A 499 15.99 25.81 42.00
CA ARG A 499 14.66 26.34 42.31
C ARG A 499 14.75 27.41 43.40
N GLU A 500 15.47 27.16 44.49
CA GLU A 500 15.66 28.09 45.60
C GLU A 500 16.43 29.37 45.17
N MET A 501 17.37 29.24 44.24
CA MET A 501 18.05 30.38 43.63
C MET A 501 17.10 31.22 42.75
N LYS A 502 16.29 30.57 41.89
CA LYS A 502 15.27 31.26 41.08
C LYS A 502 14.22 32.00 41.93
N ASP A 503 13.85 31.44 43.08
CA ASP A 503 12.91 32.03 44.01
C ASP A 503 13.53 33.14 44.86
N GLY A 504 14.84 33.34 44.74
CA GLY A 504 15.59 34.38 45.46
C GLY A 504 15.88 34.06 46.93
N ASN A 505 15.71 32.80 47.33
CA ASN A 505 15.96 32.34 48.68
C ASN A 505 17.45 32.10 48.96
N ILE A 506 18.22 31.81 47.89
CA ILE A 506 19.67 31.60 47.93
C ILE A 506 20.32 32.53 46.89
N THR A 507 21.37 33.25 47.33
CA THR A 507 22.20 34.09 46.45
C THR A 507 23.67 33.66 46.61
N LEU A 508 24.37 33.49 45.51
CA LEU A 508 25.79 33.08 45.48
C LEU A 508 26.66 34.18 44.86
N ASP A 509 27.96 34.10 45.07
CA ASP A 509 28.90 35.04 44.43
C ASP A 509 28.89 34.86 42.88
N GLY A 510 29.13 35.96 42.14
CA GLY A 510 28.94 36.01 40.69
C GLY A 510 29.70 34.94 39.88
N ASP A 511 30.96 34.65 40.21
CA ASP A 511 31.75 33.63 39.51
C ASP A 511 31.22 32.21 39.72
N ILE A 512 30.71 31.90 40.89
CA ILE A 512 30.08 30.61 41.22
C ILE A 512 28.72 30.50 40.54
N GLN A 513 28.00 31.61 40.47
CA GLN A 513 26.68 31.62 39.82
C GLN A 513 26.78 31.32 38.32
N GLU A 514 27.74 31.90 37.59
CA GLU A 514 27.95 31.66 36.17
C GLU A 514 28.25 30.14 35.90
N THR A 515 29.15 29.54 36.68
CA THR A 515 29.49 28.13 36.58
C THR A 515 28.28 27.22 36.88
N LEU A 516 27.45 27.60 37.87
CA LEU A 516 26.24 26.84 38.21
C LEU A 516 25.12 27.02 37.20
N ASP A 517 25.00 28.18 36.58
CA ASP A 517 24.00 28.43 35.55
C ASP A 517 24.24 27.53 34.33
N ASP A 518 25.50 27.35 33.90
CA ASP A 518 25.89 26.42 32.83
C ASP A 518 25.56 24.95 33.21
N LEU A 519 25.91 24.56 34.46
CA LEU A 519 25.61 23.23 34.98
C LEU A 519 24.09 22.97 35.03
N PHE A 520 23.34 23.97 35.52
CA PHE A 520 21.87 23.87 35.58
C PHE A 520 21.23 23.76 34.19
N GLU A 521 21.75 24.43 33.18
CA GLU A 521 21.29 24.28 31.81
C GLU A 521 21.47 22.85 31.31
N GLN A 522 22.65 22.23 31.54
CA GLN A 522 22.93 20.85 31.18
C GLN A 522 22.04 19.87 31.97
N LEU A 523 21.88 20.08 33.28
CA LEU A 523 21.00 19.25 34.11
C LEU A 523 19.53 19.33 33.69
N ASN A 524 19.03 20.53 33.35
CA ASN A 524 17.66 20.69 32.82
C ASN A 524 17.48 19.97 31.46
N LYS A 525 18.46 20.08 30.56
CA LYS A 525 18.43 19.34 29.29
C LYS A 525 18.42 17.84 29.52
N ALA A 526 19.25 17.33 30.42
CA ALA A 526 19.27 15.91 30.79
C ALA A 526 17.93 15.49 31.43
N GLN A 527 17.34 16.31 32.29
CA GLN A 527 16.05 16.06 32.89
C GLN A 527 14.96 15.93 31.83
N LEU A 528 14.86 16.91 30.93
CA LEU A 528 13.85 16.91 29.89
C LEU A 528 13.94 15.66 28.97
N GLN A 529 15.14 15.09 28.83
CA GLN A 529 15.36 13.87 28.04
C GLN A 529 15.12 12.59 28.83
N LEU A 530 15.53 12.51 30.08
CA LEU A 530 15.66 11.23 30.80
C LEU A 530 14.68 11.09 31.96
N GLN A 531 14.06 12.15 32.45
CA GLN A 531 13.14 12.09 33.59
C GLN A 531 12.01 13.10 33.45
N SER A 532 10.80 12.64 33.75
CA SER A 532 9.60 13.45 33.90
C SER A 532 9.01 13.27 35.29
N ASP A 533 7.89 13.94 35.56
CA ASP A 533 7.17 13.80 36.83
C ASP A 533 6.68 12.37 37.11
N LYS A 534 6.53 11.53 36.08
CA LYS A 534 5.94 10.20 36.19
C LYS A 534 6.86 9.08 35.75
N TYR A 535 7.74 9.36 34.79
CA TYR A 535 8.52 8.32 34.12
C TYR A 535 10.01 8.72 34.05
N SER A 536 10.88 7.71 34.09
CA SER A 536 12.29 7.81 33.72
C SER A 536 12.50 7.07 32.37
N ARG A 537 13.31 7.65 31.48
CA ARG A 537 13.72 7.06 30.20
C ARG A 537 15.15 6.57 30.29
N LEU A 538 15.34 5.27 30.11
CA LEU A 538 16.62 4.62 30.00
C LEU A 538 16.90 4.32 28.53
N VAL A 539 18.04 4.71 28.01
CA VAL A 539 18.45 4.45 26.63
C VAL A 539 19.38 3.24 26.61
N VAL A 540 19.10 2.27 25.78
CA VAL A 540 19.86 1.03 25.64
C VAL A 540 20.33 0.90 24.19
N TYR A 541 21.63 0.87 23.99
CA TYR A 541 22.26 0.63 22.69
C TYR A 541 22.56 -0.87 22.54
N LEU A 542 22.11 -1.47 21.44
CA LEU A 542 22.24 -2.89 21.18
C LEU A 542 23.35 -3.18 20.16
N ASN A 543 24.05 -4.30 20.36
CA ASN A 543 25.00 -4.85 19.39
C ASN A 543 24.30 -5.65 18.27
N LEU A 544 22.98 -5.75 18.31
CA LEU A 544 22.14 -6.51 17.41
C LEU A 544 21.52 -5.59 16.34
N PRO A 545 21.26 -6.07 15.11
CA PRO A 545 20.54 -5.29 14.10
C PRO A 545 19.09 -5.00 14.56
N GLU A 546 18.43 -4.02 13.97
CA GLU A 546 17.04 -3.68 14.29
C GLU A 546 16.08 -4.86 14.09
N GLU A 547 16.34 -5.69 13.07
CA GLU A 547 15.52 -6.82 12.67
C GLU A 547 16.36 -8.09 12.59
N SER A 548 16.24 -8.95 13.60
CA SER A 548 16.73 -10.32 13.61
C SER A 548 15.98 -11.14 14.66
N ASP A 549 16.02 -12.46 14.53
CA ASP A 549 15.41 -13.36 15.51
C ASP A 549 16.08 -13.18 16.90
N GLU A 550 17.39 -12.96 16.93
CA GLU A 550 18.13 -12.71 18.17
C GLU A 550 17.67 -11.41 18.84
N THR A 551 17.39 -10.37 18.07
CA THR A 551 16.89 -9.10 18.62
C THR A 551 15.48 -9.27 19.21
N MET A 552 14.61 -10.03 18.55
CA MET A 552 13.27 -10.31 19.06
C MET A 552 13.28 -11.10 20.36
N ASP A 553 14.14 -12.12 20.45
CA ASP A 553 14.34 -12.92 21.68
C ASP A 553 14.96 -12.08 22.80
N PHE A 554 15.85 -11.15 22.45
CA PHE A 554 16.47 -10.25 23.43
C PHE A 554 15.49 -9.24 24.01
N LEU A 555 14.56 -8.71 23.19
CA LEU A 555 13.48 -7.84 23.70
C LEU A 555 12.62 -8.57 24.75
N ASP A 556 12.33 -9.86 24.57
CA ASP A 556 11.64 -10.66 25.60
C ASP A 556 12.49 -10.81 26.87
N THR A 557 13.80 -10.93 26.72
CA THR A 557 14.75 -10.96 27.85
C THR A 557 14.76 -9.62 28.58
N MET A 558 14.73 -8.50 27.84
CA MET A 558 14.65 -7.16 28.45
C MET A 558 13.36 -6.99 29.26
N HIS A 559 12.20 -7.44 28.73
CA HIS A 559 10.95 -7.43 29.51
C HIS A 559 11.06 -8.23 30.81
N ALA A 560 11.69 -9.42 30.75
CA ALA A 560 11.91 -10.25 31.95
C ALA A 560 12.85 -9.57 32.97
N LEU A 561 13.85 -8.82 32.50
CA LEU A 561 14.74 -8.04 33.37
C LEU A 561 14.00 -6.87 34.02
N ILE A 562 13.23 -6.09 33.22
CA ILE A 562 12.45 -4.97 33.72
C ILE A 562 11.43 -5.43 34.77
N ALA A 563 10.76 -6.55 34.55
CA ALA A 563 9.75 -7.10 35.46
C ALA A 563 10.31 -7.54 36.84
N LYS A 564 11.64 -7.66 37.00
CA LYS A 564 12.26 -7.90 38.33
C LYS A 564 12.18 -6.67 39.24
N TYR A 565 12.18 -5.48 38.66
CA TYR A 565 12.27 -4.20 39.37
C TYR A 565 10.96 -3.43 39.33
N TYR A 566 10.19 -3.55 38.26
CA TYR A 566 8.95 -2.80 38.01
C TYR A 566 7.80 -3.74 37.72
N SER A 567 6.64 -3.53 38.33
CA SER A 567 5.47 -4.43 38.20
C SER A 567 4.45 -4.01 37.13
N SER A 568 4.47 -2.76 36.72
CA SER A 568 3.51 -2.18 35.75
C SER A 568 4.04 -0.85 35.18
N ASP A 569 3.34 -0.34 34.18
CA ASP A 569 3.59 0.96 33.56
C ASP A 569 5.02 1.09 32.98
N THR A 570 5.49 0.01 32.35
CA THR A 570 6.81 -0.04 31.70
C THR A 570 6.64 -0.31 30.21
N TYR A 571 7.47 0.33 29.38
CA TYR A 571 7.42 0.21 27.94
C TYR A 571 8.84 0.12 27.37
N ILE A 572 9.03 -0.67 26.33
CA ILE A 572 10.22 -0.65 25.49
C ILE A 572 9.82 -0.04 24.15
N VAL A 573 10.56 1.00 23.72
CA VAL A 573 10.23 1.78 22.52
C VAL A 573 11.47 1.93 21.64
N GLY A 574 11.34 1.59 20.36
CA GLY A 574 12.40 1.72 19.37
C GLY A 574 12.03 1.08 18.03
N ASN A 575 12.95 1.15 17.07
CA ASN A 575 12.71 0.53 15.77
C ASN A 575 12.52 -0.99 15.89
N SER A 576 13.27 -1.66 16.79
CA SER A 576 13.15 -3.10 16.99
C SER A 576 11.81 -3.52 17.58
N THR A 577 11.22 -2.72 18.49
CA THR A 577 9.88 -3.02 19.03
C THR A 577 8.80 -2.79 18.00
N ASN A 578 8.96 -1.76 17.15
CA ASN A 578 8.08 -1.54 16.00
C ASN A 578 8.10 -2.74 15.03
N VAL A 579 9.30 -3.26 14.71
CA VAL A 579 9.47 -4.48 13.91
C VAL A 579 8.76 -5.67 14.55
N LYS A 580 8.89 -5.86 15.87
CA LYS A 580 8.24 -6.94 16.63
C LYS A 580 6.72 -6.85 16.55
N ASP A 581 6.15 -5.68 16.77
CA ASP A 581 4.70 -5.46 16.71
C ASP A 581 4.15 -5.69 15.30
N LEU A 582 4.83 -5.19 14.27
CA LEU A 582 4.43 -5.39 12.87
C LEU A 582 4.54 -6.86 12.44
N SER A 583 5.62 -7.55 12.82
CA SER A 583 5.85 -8.94 12.45
C SER A 583 4.84 -9.89 13.11
N SER A 584 4.44 -9.59 14.34
CA SER A 584 3.46 -10.40 15.09
C SER A 584 2.08 -10.40 14.45
N SER A 585 1.63 -9.28 13.92
CA SER A 585 0.31 -9.12 13.27
C SER A 585 0.30 -9.54 11.80
N PHE A 586 1.46 -9.58 11.14
CA PHE A 586 1.56 -9.82 9.69
C PHE A 586 0.96 -11.15 9.23
N GLY A 587 1.19 -12.23 9.97
CA GLY A 587 0.71 -13.57 9.59
C GLY A 587 -0.83 -13.63 9.52
N GLU A 588 -1.50 -13.03 10.48
CA GLU A 588 -2.96 -12.94 10.54
C GLU A 588 -3.50 -12.00 9.46
N ASP A 589 -2.89 -10.83 9.29
CA ASP A 589 -3.27 -9.87 8.25
C ASP A 589 -3.13 -10.46 6.85
N ASN A 590 -2.03 -11.16 6.56
CA ASN A 590 -1.80 -11.81 5.28
C ASN A 590 -2.89 -12.84 4.95
N LEU A 591 -3.21 -13.72 5.88
CA LEU A 591 -4.26 -14.72 5.70
C LEU A 591 -5.63 -14.05 5.52
N LEU A 592 -5.96 -13.10 6.39
CA LEU A 592 -7.23 -12.39 6.38
C LEU A 592 -7.45 -11.66 5.06
N ILE A 593 -6.49 -10.86 4.61
CA ILE A 593 -6.57 -10.07 3.38
C ILE A 593 -6.67 -11.00 2.17
N SER A 594 -5.84 -12.05 2.09
CA SER A 594 -5.84 -12.99 0.97
C SER A 594 -7.18 -13.72 0.84
N VAL A 595 -7.73 -14.20 1.95
CA VAL A 595 -9.02 -14.91 1.96
C VAL A 595 -10.19 -13.96 1.67
N LEU A 596 -10.22 -12.77 2.29
CA LEU A 596 -11.30 -11.81 2.07
C LEU A 596 -11.30 -11.26 0.65
N SER A 597 -10.13 -10.91 0.10
CA SER A 597 -10.01 -10.44 -1.29
C SER A 597 -10.53 -11.48 -2.26
N ALA A 598 -10.09 -12.74 -2.13
CA ALA A 598 -10.55 -13.82 -2.98
C ALA A 598 -12.05 -14.07 -2.81
N LEU A 599 -12.57 -14.10 -1.58
CA LEU A 599 -13.99 -14.33 -1.28
C LEU A 599 -14.88 -13.24 -1.88
N PHE A 600 -14.53 -11.97 -1.70
CA PHE A 600 -15.30 -10.85 -2.23
C PHE A 600 -15.33 -10.89 -3.76
N VAL A 601 -14.19 -11.15 -4.40
CA VAL A 601 -14.11 -11.31 -5.85
C VAL A 601 -14.94 -12.49 -6.34
N VAL A 602 -14.89 -13.67 -5.66
CA VAL A 602 -15.75 -14.84 -6.00
C VAL A 602 -17.22 -14.46 -5.97
N ILE A 603 -17.66 -13.79 -4.90
CA ILE A 603 -19.06 -13.39 -4.73
C ILE A 603 -19.51 -12.50 -5.89
N ILE A 604 -18.71 -11.49 -6.24
CA ILE A 604 -19.06 -10.55 -7.32
C ILE A 604 -19.10 -11.28 -8.67
N LEU A 605 -18.09 -12.08 -8.98
CA LEU A 605 -18.04 -12.84 -10.24
C LEU A 605 -19.16 -13.85 -10.36
N LEU A 606 -19.58 -14.47 -9.26
CA LEU A 606 -20.70 -15.41 -9.21
C LEU A 606 -22.00 -14.74 -9.67
N PHE A 607 -22.26 -13.50 -9.20
CA PHE A 607 -23.42 -12.72 -9.64
C PHE A 607 -23.27 -12.18 -11.05
N THR A 608 -22.06 -11.77 -11.44
CA THR A 608 -21.77 -11.20 -12.76
C THR A 608 -21.97 -12.25 -13.86
N PHE A 609 -21.36 -13.42 -13.73
CA PHE A 609 -21.38 -14.47 -14.76
C PHE A 609 -22.51 -15.49 -14.58
N LYS A 610 -23.23 -15.44 -13.46
CA LYS A 610 -24.29 -16.41 -13.13
C LYS A 610 -23.83 -17.87 -13.27
N SER A 611 -22.59 -18.13 -12.92
CA SER A 611 -21.95 -19.44 -12.95
C SER A 611 -21.04 -19.58 -11.74
N ALA A 612 -21.06 -20.74 -11.08
CA ALA A 612 -20.17 -20.99 -9.94
C ALA A 612 -18.79 -21.49 -10.38
N GLY A 613 -18.68 -22.12 -11.54
CA GLY A 613 -17.41 -22.67 -12.03
C GLY A 613 -16.46 -21.61 -12.59
N LEU A 614 -16.99 -20.59 -13.29
CA LEU A 614 -16.19 -19.59 -13.95
C LEU A 614 -15.33 -18.76 -12.96
N PRO A 615 -15.87 -18.23 -11.86
CA PRO A 615 -15.08 -17.52 -10.86
C PRO A 615 -13.88 -18.30 -10.35
N VAL A 616 -14.05 -19.60 -10.10
CA VAL A 616 -12.97 -20.47 -9.61
C VAL A 616 -11.84 -20.56 -10.62
N LEU A 617 -12.16 -20.72 -11.90
CA LEU A 617 -11.15 -20.78 -12.97
C LEU A 617 -10.37 -19.48 -13.12
N LEU A 618 -11.06 -18.33 -13.00
CA LEU A 618 -10.44 -17.02 -13.08
C LEU A 618 -9.49 -16.77 -11.89
N ILE A 619 -9.95 -17.06 -10.68
CA ILE A 619 -9.14 -16.85 -9.47
C ILE A 619 -7.89 -17.71 -9.47
N VAL A 620 -7.95 -18.96 -9.93
CA VAL A 620 -6.75 -19.82 -9.99
C VAL A 620 -5.66 -19.19 -10.86
N VAL A 621 -6.03 -18.53 -11.96
CA VAL A 621 -5.06 -17.85 -12.83
C VAL A 621 -4.48 -16.60 -12.16
N ILE A 622 -5.33 -15.79 -11.53
CA ILE A 622 -4.89 -14.55 -10.87
C ILE A 622 -4.08 -14.87 -9.60
N GLN A 623 -4.54 -15.80 -8.77
CA GLN A 623 -3.77 -16.24 -7.59
C GLN A 623 -2.42 -16.85 -8.01
N GLY A 624 -2.39 -17.59 -9.10
CA GLY A 624 -1.14 -18.08 -9.69
C GLY A 624 -0.21 -16.95 -10.09
N SER A 625 -0.73 -15.85 -10.67
CA SER A 625 0.08 -14.67 -11.02
C SER A 625 0.67 -13.99 -9.78
N ILE A 626 -0.11 -13.93 -8.68
CA ILE A 626 0.33 -13.38 -7.40
C ILE A 626 1.47 -14.21 -6.82
N TRP A 627 1.33 -15.54 -6.76
CA TRP A 627 2.38 -16.42 -6.25
C TRP A 627 3.65 -16.39 -7.10
N ILE A 628 3.53 -16.31 -8.43
CA ILE A 628 4.70 -16.12 -9.32
C ILE A 628 5.38 -14.78 -9.02
N ASN A 629 4.62 -13.70 -8.86
CA ASN A 629 5.16 -12.38 -8.54
C ASN A 629 5.97 -12.40 -7.23
N PHE A 630 5.40 -12.97 -6.17
CA PHE A 630 6.03 -12.99 -4.85
C PHE A 630 7.02 -14.15 -4.61
N SER A 631 7.18 -15.05 -5.58
CA SER A 631 8.29 -16.00 -5.59
C SER A 631 9.61 -15.37 -6.03
N VAL A 632 9.58 -14.24 -6.74
CA VAL A 632 10.77 -13.59 -7.29
C VAL A 632 11.73 -13.11 -6.20
N PRO A 633 11.31 -12.41 -5.11
CA PRO A 633 12.21 -12.03 -4.03
C PRO A 633 12.94 -13.22 -3.41
N THR A 634 12.24 -14.34 -3.21
CA THR A 634 12.85 -15.60 -2.71
C THR A 634 13.93 -16.12 -3.65
N ILE A 635 13.72 -16.05 -4.97
CA ILE A 635 14.68 -16.52 -5.97
C ILE A 635 15.89 -15.58 -6.06
N GLN A 636 15.67 -14.28 -5.89
CA GLN A 636 16.74 -13.26 -5.94
C GLN A 636 17.48 -13.11 -4.62
N HIS A 637 16.98 -13.72 -3.54
CA HIS A 637 17.48 -13.53 -2.15
C HIS A 637 17.41 -12.06 -1.70
N GLU A 638 16.38 -11.35 -2.12
CA GLU A 638 16.12 -9.97 -1.75
C GLU A 638 14.98 -9.89 -0.74
N SER A 639 15.13 -9.04 0.27
CA SER A 639 14.06 -8.78 1.24
C SER A 639 12.97 -7.89 0.62
N LEU A 640 11.72 -8.19 0.98
CA LEU A 640 10.56 -7.43 0.54
C LEU A 640 9.86 -6.79 1.73
N TYR A 641 9.65 -5.48 1.68
CA TYR A 641 8.88 -4.81 2.73
C TYR A 641 7.44 -5.34 2.78
N PHE A 642 7.00 -5.75 3.95
CA PHE A 642 5.74 -6.49 4.16
C PHE A 642 4.49 -5.75 3.64
N LEU A 643 4.45 -4.40 3.75
CA LEU A 643 3.35 -3.60 3.20
C LEU A 643 3.27 -3.69 1.68
N GLY A 644 4.41 -3.74 0.99
CA GLY A 644 4.46 -3.92 -0.46
C GLY A 644 3.76 -5.20 -0.89
N TYR A 645 3.91 -6.27 -0.10
CA TYR A 645 3.20 -7.53 -0.33
C TYR A 645 1.69 -7.40 -0.10
N LEU A 646 1.27 -6.95 1.09
CA LEU A 646 -0.15 -6.91 1.47
C LEU A 646 -0.98 -6.02 0.53
N ILE A 647 -0.47 -4.82 0.24
CA ILE A 647 -1.14 -3.84 -0.63
C ILE A 647 -1.22 -4.37 -2.06
N VAL A 648 -0.10 -4.86 -2.62
CA VAL A 648 -0.07 -5.31 -4.02
C VAL A 648 -0.84 -6.61 -4.20
N ASN A 649 -0.83 -7.55 -3.24
CA ASN A 649 -1.67 -8.74 -3.25
C ASN A 649 -3.16 -8.37 -3.43
N SER A 650 -3.64 -7.42 -2.65
CA SER A 650 -5.02 -6.94 -2.71
C SER A 650 -5.35 -6.23 -4.03
N ILE A 651 -4.45 -5.36 -4.50
CA ILE A 651 -4.60 -4.65 -5.78
C ILE A 651 -4.58 -5.66 -6.95
N GLN A 652 -3.65 -6.60 -6.98
CA GLN A 652 -3.58 -7.60 -8.05
C GLN A 652 -4.83 -8.47 -8.10
N MET A 653 -5.36 -8.92 -6.96
CA MET A 653 -6.58 -9.70 -6.91
C MET A 653 -7.78 -8.91 -7.42
N GLY A 654 -7.88 -7.63 -7.06
CA GLY A 654 -9.01 -6.77 -7.46
C GLY A 654 -8.91 -6.21 -8.87
N ALA A 655 -7.75 -5.73 -9.29
CA ALA A 655 -7.57 -5.03 -10.56
C ALA A 655 -7.19 -5.95 -11.72
N ASN A 656 -6.28 -6.92 -11.50
CA ASN A 656 -5.85 -7.78 -12.61
C ASN A 656 -6.90 -8.83 -13.01
N ILE A 657 -7.90 -9.09 -12.15
CA ILE A 657 -9.04 -9.94 -12.49
C ILE A 657 -9.88 -9.35 -13.61
N ASP A 658 -9.88 -8.02 -13.78
CA ASP A 658 -10.60 -7.32 -14.83
C ASP A 658 -10.16 -7.78 -16.23
N TYR A 659 -8.87 -8.06 -16.42
CA TYR A 659 -8.37 -8.62 -17.68
C TYR A 659 -8.96 -10.01 -17.96
N ALA A 660 -9.10 -10.82 -16.93
CA ALA A 660 -9.72 -12.14 -17.06
C ALA A 660 -11.24 -12.03 -17.31
N ILE A 661 -11.91 -11.06 -16.69
CA ILE A 661 -13.33 -10.77 -16.91
C ILE A 661 -13.59 -10.40 -18.37
N VAL A 662 -12.78 -9.51 -18.95
CA VAL A 662 -12.95 -9.07 -20.35
C VAL A 662 -12.86 -10.25 -21.31
N ILE A 663 -11.83 -11.10 -21.23
CA ILE A 663 -11.72 -12.27 -22.10
C ILE A 663 -12.90 -13.25 -21.89
N SER A 664 -13.27 -13.51 -20.63
CA SER A 664 -14.32 -14.46 -20.32
C SER A 664 -15.70 -13.98 -20.74
N SER A 665 -15.96 -12.67 -20.65
CA SER A 665 -17.20 -12.05 -21.13
C SER A 665 -17.33 -12.19 -22.65
N HIS A 666 -16.29 -11.77 -23.40
CA HIS A 666 -16.28 -11.93 -24.85
C HIS A 666 -16.40 -13.40 -25.26
N TYR A 667 -15.68 -14.32 -24.61
CA TYR A 667 -15.78 -15.75 -24.87
C TYR A 667 -17.21 -16.29 -24.67
N THR A 668 -17.81 -15.92 -23.52
CA THR A 668 -19.17 -16.39 -23.18
C THR A 668 -20.23 -15.87 -24.17
N ASP A 669 -20.05 -14.65 -24.67
CA ASP A 669 -20.97 -14.07 -25.64
C ASP A 669 -20.77 -14.68 -27.05
N LEU A 670 -19.52 -14.73 -27.53
CA LEU A 670 -19.21 -15.26 -28.85
C LEU A 670 -19.49 -16.75 -28.99
N LYS A 671 -19.37 -17.53 -27.91
CA LYS A 671 -19.70 -18.95 -27.87
C LYS A 671 -21.18 -19.24 -28.17
N LYS A 672 -22.09 -18.29 -27.98
CA LYS A 672 -23.49 -18.41 -28.33
C LYS A 672 -23.70 -18.47 -29.84
N GLU A 673 -22.76 -17.90 -30.61
CA GLU A 673 -22.86 -17.71 -32.06
C GLU A 673 -21.90 -18.59 -32.87
N MET A 674 -20.78 -19.02 -32.26
CA MET A 674 -19.73 -19.80 -32.93
C MET A 674 -19.17 -20.94 -32.10
N ARG A 675 -18.34 -21.80 -32.69
CA ARG A 675 -17.72 -22.93 -31.98
C ARG A 675 -16.76 -22.44 -30.87
N PRO A 676 -16.61 -23.13 -29.71
CA PRO A 676 -15.76 -22.71 -28.62
C PRO A 676 -14.31 -22.38 -29.01
N LYS A 677 -13.72 -23.17 -29.94
CA LYS A 677 -12.35 -22.93 -30.44
C LYS A 677 -12.24 -21.65 -31.27
N GLU A 678 -13.26 -21.31 -32.03
CA GLU A 678 -13.31 -20.07 -32.83
C GLU A 678 -13.65 -18.87 -31.92
N ALA A 679 -14.59 -19.08 -31.00
CA ALA A 679 -15.00 -18.08 -30.03
C ALA A 679 -13.83 -17.57 -29.16
N ILE A 680 -12.95 -18.46 -28.68
CA ILE A 680 -11.81 -18.05 -27.86
C ILE A 680 -10.77 -17.24 -28.66
N ILE A 681 -10.53 -17.61 -29.93
CA ILE A 681 -9.63 -16.86 -30.84
C ILE A 681 -10.19 -15.45 -31.12
N ALA A 682 -11.50 -15.36 -31.35
CA ALA A 682 -12.18 -14.10 -31.57
C ALA A 682 -12.17 -13.23 -30.26
N ALA A 683 -12.51 -13.84 -29.13
CA ALA A 683 -12.50 -13.17 -27.84
C ALA A 683 -11.13 -12.60 -27.48
N LEU A 684 -10.04 -13.33 -27.73
CA LEU A 684 -8.69 -12.83 -27.54
C LEU A 684 -8.38 -11.62 -28.44
N ASN A 685 -8.79 -11.64 -29.70
CA ASN A 685 -8.57 -10.51 -30.60
C ASN A 685 -9.38 -9.27 -30.21
N GLU A 686 -10.57 -9.43 -29.65
CA GLU A 686 -11.41 -8.32 -29.18
C GLU A 686 -10.93 -7.75 -27.83
N ALA A 687 -10.48 -8.61 -26.92
CA ALA A 687 -9.99 -8.22 -25.60
C ALA A 687 -8.58 -7.62 -25.61
N PHE A 688 -7.72 -8.06 -26.55
CA PHE A 688 -6.30 -7.69 -26.56
C PHE A 688 -6.03 -6.19 -26.56
N PRO A 689 -6.68 -5.33 -27.34
CA PRO A 689 -6.42 -3.91 -27.33
C PRO A 689 -6.62 -3.28 -25.93
N THR A 690 -7.70 -3.64 -25.27
CA THR A 690 -8.02 -3.12 -23.93
C THR A 690 -7.00 -3.61 -22.91
N ILE A 691 -6.75 -4.93 -22.84
CA ILE A 691 -5.80 -5.53 -21.88
C ILE A 691 -4.38 -4.98 -22.09
N PHE A 692 -3.95 -4.87 -23.34
CA PHE A 692 -2.63 -4.33 -23.67
C PHE A 692 -2.48 -2.88 -23.26
N THR A 693 -3.49 -2.06 -23.51
CA THR A 693 -3.47 -0.63 -23.18
C THR A 693 -3.38 -0.43 -21.66
N SER A 694 -4.35 -0.93 -20.92
CA SER A 694 -4.40 -0.73 -19.48
C SER A 694 -3.28 -1.43 -18.73
N GLY A 695 -3.00 -2.67 -19.12
CA GLY A 695 -1.94 -3.44 -18.51
C GLY A 695 -0.56 -2.83 -18.73
N THR A 696 -0.27 -2.26 -19.93
CA THR A 696 0.98 -1.55 -20.18
C THR A 696 1.07 -0.28 -19.32
N ILE A 697 -0.01 0.46 -19.20
CA ILE A 697 -0.04 1.68 -18.38
C ILE A 697 0.22 1.34 -16.92
N LEU A 698 -0.47 0.34 -16.37
CA LEU A 698 -0.30 -0.09 -14.98
C LEU A 698 1.11 -0.65 -14.72
N ALA A 699 1.64 -1.46 -15.65
CA ALA A 699 2.98 -2.02 -15.54
C ALA A 699 4.07 -0.94 -15.56
N VAL A 700 3.95 0.04 -16.48
CA VAL A 700 4.92 1.14 -16.59
C VAL A 700 4.79 2.10 -15.41
N ALA A 701 3.55 2.42 -14.96
CA ALA A 701 3.34 3.24 -13.77
C ALA A 701 4.00 2.60 -12.53
N GLY A 702 3.79 1.30 -12.32
CA GLY A 702 4.45 0.56 -11.25
C GLY A 702 5.97 0.55 -11.36
N ALA A 703 6.51 0.33 -12.56
CA ALA A 703 7.96 0.35 -12.79
C ALA A 703 8.56 1.74 -12.55
N LEU A 704 7.91 2.82 -12.98
CA LEU A 704 8.37 4.19 -12.72
C LEU A 704 8.40 4.49 -11.21
N ILE A 705 7.37 4.13 -10.48
CA ILE A 705 7.34 4.27 -9.02
C ILE A 705 8.50 3.47 -8.42
N GLY A 706 8.65 2.19 -8.78
CA GLY A 706 9.67 1.31 -8.20
C GLY A 706 11.12 1.74 -8.45
N VAL A 707 11.40 2.40 -9.57
CA VAL A 707 12.77 2.78 -9.96
C VAL A 707 13.13 4.21 -9.55
N MET A 708 12.15 5.12 -9.50
CA MET A 708 12.41 6.56 -9.36
C MET A 708 12.20 7.10 -7.95
N THR A 709 11.53 6.37 -7.06
CA THR A 709 11.37 6.82 -5.67
C THR A 709 12.56 6.40 -4.80
N THR A 710 12.89 7.26 -3.84
CA THR A 710 13.88 6.97 -2.79
C THR A 710 13.25 6.24 -1.60
N ASN A 711 11.92 6.29 -1.43
CA ASN A 711 11.23 5.64 -0.32
C ASN A 711 11.09 4.12 -0.56
N PRO A 712 11.66 3.25 0.31
CA PRO A 712 11.67 1.80 0.11
C PRO A 712 10.28 1.16 0.10
N VAL A 713 9.36 1.67 0.91
CA VAL A 713 7.98 1.17 0.99
C VAL A 713 7.25 1.38 -0.34
N ILE A 714 7.34 2.59 -0.87
CA ILE A 714 6.71 2.98 -2.14
C ILE A 714 7.40 2.25 -3.32
N ALA A 715 8.73 2.11 -3.28
CA ALA A 715 9.48 1.36 -4.28
C ALA A 715 9.05 -0.12 -4.34
N ALA A 716 8.87 -0.76 -3.18
CA ALA A 716 8.39 -2.14 -3.09
C ALA A 716 6.98 -2.29 -3.70
N ILE A 717 6.05 -1.37 -3.37
CA ILE A 717 4.70 -1.35 -3.97
C ILE A 717 4.80 -1.22 -5.49
N GLY A 718 5.56 -0.24 -5.99
CA GLY A 718 5.71 0.02 -7.43
C GLY A 718 6.28 -1.18 -8.19
N THR A 719 7.40 -1.73 -7.71
CA THR A 719 8.09 -2.86 -8.34
C THR A 719 7.22 -4.11 -8.39
N CYS A 720 6.58 -4.47 -7.26
CA CYS A 720 5.71 -5.64 -7.20
C CYS A 720 4.46 -5.46 -8.06
N LEU A 721 3.88 -4.26 -8.10
CA LEU A 721 2.72 -3.96 -8.94
C LEU A 721 3.05 -4.03 -10.43
N GLY A 722 4.14 -3.40 -10.84
CA GLY A 722 4.59 -3.40 -12.24
C GLY A 722 4.87 -4.81 -12.74
N ARG A 723 5.71 -5.57 -12.00
CA ARG A 723 6.06 -6.96 -12.32
C ARG A 723 4.83 -7.87 -12.29
N GLY A 724 4.00 -7.76 -11.25
CA GLY A 724 2.79 -8.57 -11.10
C GLY A 724 1.78 -8.35 -12.21
N THR A 725 1.64 -7.11 -12.70
CA THR A 725 0.76 -6.79 -13.83
C THR A 725 1.24 -7.46 -15.12
N VAL A 726 2.56 -7.40 -15.43
CA VAL A 726 3.12 -8.08 -16.61
C VAL A 726 2.87 -9.58 -16.54
N ILE A 727 3.12 -10.21 -15.39
CA ILE A 727 2.87 -11.64 -15.18
C ILE A 727 1.40 -11.96 -15.39
N SER A 728 0.48 -11.15 -14.83
CA SER A 728 -0.96 -11.34 -14.98
C SER A 728 -1.42 -11.25 -16.44
N ILE A 729 -0.93 -10.26 -17.19
CA ILE A 729 -1.25 -10.12 -18.62
C ILE A 729 -0.82 -11.37 -19.39
N VAL A 730 0.41 -11.84 -19.17
CA VAL A 730 0.92 -13.03 -19.85
C VAL A 730 0.06 -14.27 -19.53
N LEU A 731 -0.29 -14.49 -18.27
CA LEU A 731 -1.12 -15.62 -17.86
C LEU A 731 -2.55 -15.51 -18.37
N VAL A 732 -3.14 -14.32 -18.31
CA VAL A 732 -4.50 -14.10 -18.81
C VAL A 732 -4.58 -14.24 -20.32
N MET A 733 -3.52 -13.89 -21.06
CA MET A 733 -3.49 -14.02 -22.53
C MET A 733 -3.11 -15.42 -23.01
N ALA A 734 -2.24 -16.15 -22.29
CA ALA A 734 -1.68 -17.41 -22.77
C ALA A 734 -2.15 -18.66 -22.00
N VAL A 735 -2.65 -18.53 -20.78
CA VAL A 735 -3.06 -19.65 -19.93
C VAL A 735 -4.58 -19.69 -19.73
N LEU A 736 -5.20 -18.54 -19.41
CA LEU A 736 -6.63 -18.48 -19.18
C LEU A 736 -7.48 -19.00 -20.34
N PRO A 737 -7.22 -18.68 -21.64
CA PRO A 737 -7.99 -19.18 -22.76
C PRO A 737 -8.01 -20.70 -22.82
N GLN A 738 -6.89 -21.32 -22.49
CA GLN A 738 -6.74 -22.79 -22.47
C GLN A 738 -7.54 -23.42 -21.32
N ILE A 739 -7.49 -22.78 -20.12
CA ILE A 739 -8.28 -23.22 -18.95
C ILE A 739 -9.77 -23.09 -19.23
N LEU A 740 -10.20 -21.98 -19.87
CA LEU A 740 -11.60 -21.78 -20.26
C LEU A 740 -12.08 -22.86 -21.23
N LEU A 741 -11.27 -23.26 -22.23
CA LEU A 741 -11.62 -24.33 -23.18
C LEU A 741 -11.76 -25.69 -22.50
N ILE A 742 -10.89 -26.02 -21.55
CA ILE A 742 -10.98 -27.29 -20.82
C ILE A 742 -12.13 -27.25 -19.80
N GLY A 743 -12.27 -26.13 -19.09
CA GLY A 743 -13.28 -25.92 -18.06
C GLY A 743 -14.69 -25.63 -18.60
N ASP A 744 -14.87 -25.51 -19.89
CA ASP A 744 -16.14 -25.10 -20.51
C ASP A 744 -17.34 -25.94 -20.05
N THR A 745 -17.17 -27.26 -19.98
CA THR A 745 -18.19 -28.18 -19.45
C THR A 745 -18.50 -27.90 -17.95
N ILE A 746 -17.53 -27.48 -17.15
CA ILE A 746 -17.72 -27.16 -15.74
C ILE A 746 -18.53 -25.87 -15.64
N VAL A 747 -18.20 -24.88 -16.44
CA VAL A 747 -18.89 -23.58 -16.47
C VAL A 747 -20.35 -23.77 -16.88
N GLU A 748 -20.63 -24.58 -17.88
CA GLU A 748 -21.99 -24.86 -18.32
C GLU A 748 -22.83 -25.62 -17.27
N ARG A 749 -22.24 -26.62 -16.61
CA ARG A 749 -22.94 -27.41 -15.59
C ARG A 749 -23.21 -26.62 -14.31
N THR A 750 -22.44 -25.63 -14.04
CA THR A 750 -22.55 -24.77 -12.83
C THR A 750 -23.23 -23.44 -13.11
N SER A 751 -23.67 -23.20 -14.34
CA SER A 751 -24.45 -22.02 -14.71
C SER A 751 -25.86 -22.12 -14.12
N PHE A 752 -26.31 -21.09 -13.40
CA PHE A 752 -27.66 -20.94 -12.92
C PHE A 752 -28.34 -19.80 -13.66
N ASP A 753 -29.02 -20.15 -14.76
CA ASP A 753 -29.96 -19.24 -15.38
C ASP A 753 -31.17 -19.06 -14.46
N VAL A 754 -31.33 -17.90 -13.88
CA VAL A 754 -32.62 -17.51 -13.32
C VAL A 754 -33.55 -17.35 -14.52
N LYS A 755 -34.31 -18.41 -14.81
CA LYS A 755 -35.39 -18.32 -15.80
C LYS A 755 -36.37 -17.30 -15.29
N VAL A 756 -36.20 -16.04 -15.73
CA VAL A 756 -37.28 -15.06 -15.61
C VAL A 756 -38.46 -15.72 -16.38
N PRO A 757 -39.62 -15.88 -15.75
CA PRO A 757 -40.80 -16.39 -16.48
C PRO A 757 -40.99 -15.42 -17.64
N VAL A 758 -40.72 -15.89 -18.85
CA VAL A 758 -41.04 -15.14 -20.08
C VAL A 758 -42.55 -15.11 -20.10
N ASP A 759 -43.12 -13.96 -19.93
CA ASP A 759 -44.55 -13.73 -20.10
C ASP A 759 -44.91 -13.98 -21.55
N LEU A 760 -45.34 -15.21 -21.82
CA LEU A 760 -45.71 -15.69 -23.16
C LEU A 760 -46.90 -14.92 -23.75
N SER A 761 -47.56 -14.07 -22.99
CA SER A 761 -48.63 -13.20 -23.49
C SER A 761 -48.13 -12.02 -24.37
N ARG A 762 -46.78 -11.77 -24.41
CA ARG A 762 -46.16 -10.67 -25.19
C ARG A 762 -45.45 -11.10 -26.46
N VAL A 763 -45.43 -12.38 -26.80
CA VAL A 763 -44.82 -12.88 -28.05
C VAL A 763 -45.84 -12.91 -29.17
N ASN A 764 -46.47 -11.80 -29.43
CA ASN A 764 -47.21 -11.58 -30.65
C ASN A 764 -46.50 -10.55 -31.54
N ARG A 765 -45.32 -10.92 -32.06
CA ARG A 765 -44.71 -10.21 -33.20
C ARG A 765 -44.34 -11.20 -34.26
N THR A 766 -45.22 -11.30 -35.26
CA THR A 766 -44.93 -11.87 -36.57
C THR A 766 -43.76 -11.08 -37.19
N ALA A 767 -42.58 -11.67 -37.13
CA ALA A 767 -41.50 -11.28 -38.05
C ALA A 767 -41.80 -12.04 -39.36
N SER A 768 -42.44 -11.40 -40.30
CA SER A 768 -42.63 -11.96 -41.64
C SER A 768 -41.34 -11.79 -42.44
N GLY A 769 -40.53 -12.82 -42.48
CA GLY A 769 -39.34 -12.92 -43.33
C GLY A 769 -39.17 -14.37 -43.73
N ASN A 770 -39.24 -14.67 -45.05
CA ASN A 770 -38.95 -16.00 -45.57
C ASN A 770 -37.47 -16.33 -45.42
N MET A 771 -37.11 -17.04 -44.34
CA MET A 771 -35.76 -17.54 -44.16
C MET A 771 -35.75 -19.03 -44.57
N ARG A 772 -34.93 -19.37 -45.58
CA ARG A 772 -34.74 -20.74 -46.04
C ARG A 772 -33.45 -21.29 -45.41
N VAL A 773 -33.58 -22.20 -44.46
CA VAL A 773 -32.42 -22.89 -43.86
C VAL A 773 -32.28 -24.25 -44.57
N SER A 774 -31.18 -24.46 -45.29
CA SER A 774 -30.86 -25.77 -45.86
C SER A 774 -29.61 -26.32 -45.20
N GLY A 775 -29.77 -27.46 -44.51
CA GLY A 775 -28.67 -28.13 -43.83
C GLY A 775 -29.13 -28.86 -42.56
N ARG A 776 -28.20 -29.48 -41.84
CA ARG A 776 -28.48 -30.19 -40.58
C ARG A 776 -28.47 -29.22 -39.42
N VAL A 777 -29.62 -29.01 -38.77
CA VAL A 777 -29.71 -28.17 -37.56
C VAL A 777 -29.69 -29.07 -36.34
N ARG A 778 -28.72 -28.93 -35.46
CA ARG A 778 -28.67 -29.59 -34.15
C ARG A 778 -28.75 -28.54 -33.04
N GLY A 779 -29.75 -28.62 -32.16
CA GLY A 779 -29.90 -27.72 -31.04
C GLY A 779 -31.25 -27.90 -30.34
N TYR A 780 -31.38 -27.22 -29.22
CA TYR A 780 -32.64 -27.12 -28.49
C TYR A 780 -33.33 -25.82 -28.89
N VAL A 781 -34.54 -25.92 -29.39
CA VAL A 781 -35.34 -24.74 -29.75
C VAL A 781 -36.53 -24.66 -28.79
N ASN A 782 -36.59 -23.55 -28.07
CA ASN A 782 -37.73 -23.26 -27.17
C ASN A 782 -38.41 -22.00 -27.66
N GLY A 783 -39.52 -22.17 -28.37
CA GLY A 783 -40.29 -21.06 -28.95
C GLY A 783 -41.38 -21.52 -29.89
N VAL A 784 -42.05 -20.59 -30.55
CA VAL A 784 -43.05 -20.89 -31.59
C VAL A 784 -42.34 -20.90 -32.96
N ILE A 785 -42.43 -22.04 -33.64
CA ILE A 785 -41.92 -22.15 -35.00
C ILE A 785 -43.14 -22.09 -35.95
N ASP A 786 -43.19 -21.04 -36.76
CA ASP A 786 -44.14 -20.93 -37.88
C ASP A 786 -43.33 -21.08 -39.18
N ALA A 787 -43.17 -22.32 -39.66
CA ALA A 787 -42.37 -22.64 -40.80
C ALA A 787 -42.82 -23.95 -41.47
N GLU A 788 -42.65 -24.08 -42.81
CA GLU A 788 -42.77 -25.32 -43.50
C GLU A 788 -41.45 -26.13 -43.39
N ILE A 789 -41.50 -27.26 -42.73
CA ILE A 789 -40.33 -28.13 -42.54
C ILE A 789 -40.44 -29.32 -43.51
N LYS A 790 -39.51 -29.36 -44.49
CA LYS A 790 -39.36 -30.50 -45.40
C LYS A 790 -38.10 -31.28 -45.02
N GLY A 791 -38.22 -32.39 -44.34
CA GLY A 791 -37.08 -33.21 -43.93
C GLY A 791 -37.42 -34.20 -42.80
N THR A 792 -36.40 -34.83 -42.27
CA THR A 792 -36.55 -35.81 -41.16
C THR A 792 -36.20 -35.11 -39.83
N LEU A 793 -37.10 -35.15 -38.88
CA LEU A 793 -36.88 -34.69 -37.50
C LEU A 793 -36.49 -35.89 -36.66
N ASN A 794 -35.27 -35.86 -36.11
CA ASN A 794 -34.72 -36.89 -35.23
C ASN A 794 -34.55 -36.31 -33.84
N GLY A 795 -35.47 -36.59 -32.90
CA GLY A 795 -35.44 -36.04 -31.55
C GLY A 795 -36.84 -36.06 -30.88
N THR A 796 -36.92 -35.54 -29.67
CA THR A 796 -38.20 -35.44 -28.90
C THR A 796 -38.85 -34.09 -29.21
N LEU A 797 -40.00 -34.09 -29.84
CA LEU A 797 -40.80 -32.88 -30.05
C LEU A 797 -41.84 -32.75 -28.93
N ASN A 798 -41.72 -31.76 -28.10
CA ASN A 798 -42.71 -31.42 -27.06
C ASN A 798 -43.39 -30.11 -27.47
N ALA A 799 -44.37 -30.16 -28.33
CA ALA A 799 -45.08 -29.01 -28.85
C ALA A 799 -46.59 -29.28 -29.02
N SER A 800 -47.40 -28.25 -28.81
CA SER A 800 -48.79 -28.25 -29.22
C SER A 800 -48.89 -27.70 -30.64
N VAL A 801 -49.34 -28.53 -31.59
CA VAL A 801 -49.59 -28.11 -32.99
C VAL A 801 -50.99 -27.56 -33.10
N THR A 802 -51.10 -26.28 -33.35
CA THR A 802 -52.38 -25.61 -33.65
C THR A 802 -52.55 -25.45 -35.14
N SER A 803 -53.50 -26.16 -35.65
CA SER A 803 -54.23 -26.11 -36.90
C SER A 803 -53.52 -26.50 -38.25
N GLY A 804 -54.10 -27.46 -38.89
CA GLY A 804 -54.21 -27.55 -40.32
C GLY A 804 -53.18 -28.39 -41.06
N THR A 805 -52.39 -29.25 -40.40
CA THR A 805 -51.47 -30.14 -41.10
C THR A 805 -51.71 -31.59 -40.69
N THR A 806 -52.14 -32.41 -41.61
CA THR A 806 -52.19 -33.86 -41.44
C THR A 806 -50.75 -34.39 -41.38
N ILE A 807 -50.33 -34.80 -40.24
CA ILE A 807 -49.11 -35.59 -40.10
C ILE A 807 -49.49 -37.02 -40.53
N GLU A 808 -49.19 -37.41 -41.73
CA GLU A 808 -49.21 -38.80 -42.08
C GLU A 808 -48.04 -39.50 -41.37
N PRO A 809 -48.28 -40.49 -40.57
CA PRO A 809 -47.20 -41.27 -39.95
C PRO A 809 -46.66 -42.19 -41.04
N THR A 810 -45.56 -41.86 -41.68
CA THR A 810 -44.74 -42.82 -42.35
C THR A 810 -44.27 -43.78 -41.28
N LYS A 811 -44.54 -45.13 -41.54
CA LYS A 811 -44.06 -46.21 -40.64
C LYS A 811 -42.62 -45.97 -40.28
N PRO A 812 -42.26 -45.93 -38.98
CA PRO A 812 -40.94 -45.68 -38.58
C PRO A 812 -40.07 -46.90 -38.78
N ASP A 813 -39.02 -46.76 -39.48
CA ASP A 813 -37.80 -47.49 -39.13
C ASP A 813 -37.18 -46.77 -37.95
N PHE A 814 -37.83 -46.92 -36.80
CA PHE A 814 -37.31 -46.42 -35.53
C PHE A 814 -36.55 -47.56 -34.88
N TYR A 815 -35.22 -47.55 -34.98
CA TYR A 815 -34.38 -48.25 -34.04
C TYR A 815 -34.30 -47.36 -32.79
N LEU A 816 -34.98 -47.75 -31.74
CA LEU A 816 -34.74 -47.29 -30.41
C LEU A 816 -33.59 -48.16 -29.85
N PRO A 817 -32.44 -47.62 -29.49
CA PRO A 817 -31.44 -48.42 -28.81
C PRO A 817 -32.00 -48.88 -27.44
N GLU A 818 -32.00 -50.17 -27.21
CA GLU A 818 -32.60 -50.82 -26.02
C GLU A 818 -31.84 -50.51 -24.70
N SER A 819 -30.66 -49.88 -24.79
CA SER A 819 -29.90 -49.47 -23.59
C SER A 819 -29.12 -48.17 -23.79
N LYS A 820 -28.84 -47.47 -22.67
CA LYS A 820 -28.00 -46.26 -22.63
C LYS A 820 -26.55 -46.52 -23.12
N GLU A 821 -26.08 -47.76 -23.03
CA GLU A 821 -24.75 -48.18 -23.50
C GLU A 821 -24.64 -48.28 -25.01
N GLN A 822 -25.70 -48.69 -25.70
CA GLN A 822 -25.73 -48.70 -27.17
C GLN A 822 -25.78 -47.29 -27.73
N ALA A 823 -26.50 -46.36 -27.12
CA ALA A 823 -26.51 -44.95 -27.53
C ALA A 823 -25.16 -44.28 -27.33
N ALA A 824 -24.40 -44.68 -26.32
CA ALA A 824 -23.04 -44.15 -26.07
C ALA A 824 -21.99 -44.73 -27.07
N ALA A 825 -22.15 -45.99 -27.47
CA ALA A 825 -21.29 -46.63 -28.45
C ALA A 825 -21.49 -46.07 -29.87
N GLU A 826 -22.74 -45.88 -30.30
CA GLU A 826 -23.05 -45.22 -31.56
C GLU A 826 -22.63 -43.75 -31.60
N TRP A 827 -22.60 -43.10 -30.43
CA TRP A 827 -22.11 -41.73 -30.29
C TRP A 827 -20.59 -41.65 -30.44
N ALA A 828 -19.86 -42.63 -29.91
CA ALA A 828 -18.41 -42.73 -30.01
C ALA A 828 -17.96 -43.08 -31.44
N GLU A 829 -18.64 -44.02 -32.15
CA GLU A 829 -18.33 -44.35 -33.55
C GLU A 829 -18.56 -43.19 -34.52
N ASN A 830 -19.60 -42.41 -34.37
CA ASN A 830 -19.88 -41.23 -35.19
C ASN A 830 -18.94 -40.04 -34.92
N TYR A 831 -18.12 -40.08 -33.85
CA TYR A 831 -17.14 -39.03 -33.55
C TYR A 831 -15.76 -39.27 -34.14
N THR A 832 -15.50 -40.56 -34.54
CA THR A 832 -14.21 -40.95 -35.14
C THR A 832 -14.20 -40.87 -36.67
N GLU A 833 -15.35 -40.84 -37.33
CA GLU A 833 -15.43 -40.71 -38.82
C GLU A 833 -15.45 -39.25 -39.35
N GLY A 834 -15.30 -38.25 -38.48
CA GLY A 834 -15.33 -36.83 -38.85
C GLY A 834 -13.98 -36.13 -39.03
N GLU A 835 -12.85 -36.80 -38.96
CA GLU A 835 -11.52 -36.21 -39.08
C GLU A 835 -10.81 -36.33 -40.44
N GLU A 836 -11.45 -36.83 -41.48
CA GLU A 836 -10.90 -36.76 -42.84
C GLU A 836 -11.92 -36.06 -43.80
N VAL A 837 -11.86 -34.70 -43.87
CA VAL A 837 -11.91 -33.83 -45.06
C VAL A 837 -11.76 -32.37 -44.60
#